data_0242774fcd1e9184acefc8b942b70097
#
_entry.id   0242774fcd1e9184acefc8b942b70097
#
_cell.length_a   1.000
_cell.length_b   1.000
_cell.length_c   1.000
_cell.angle_alpha   90.00
_cell.angle_beta   90.00
_cell.angle_gamma   90.00
#
_symmetry.space_group_name_H-M   'P 1'
#
loop_
_entity.id
_entity.type
_entity.pdbx_description
1 polymer ?
#
loop_
_entity_poly.entity_id
_entity_poly.type
_entity_poly.pdbx_seq_one_letter_code
_entity_poly.pdbx_strand_id
1 'polypeptide(L)'
;MRRIGTAPSVCYSIVCFLLGVAYPQQPPEFESLLASAQQAQARGDFEAAGEFYRKAVAAHPEIPELKANLGLMYYQTGKDQKAIEAFNLAIRLKPDLFVPNLFLGIEYVKLKRFNKAIPYLKRAAQSKPTDAQAQLGLGQAYAGIGNTRLAIRSYLRANDIDPQNADVWYHLGVAYLEQVEADARVLLTRHKDSGFVQALLADTFAEQHAFLQAADAYKKALSLDSFPPDTHANYGFVLVNRHDLSSAEHEFNTELASNPGSLMAMLGLARLHLERGEVEESVKEIAGAFKADPGFLASNASRFSAGLAPEKLTELDRVLEQRQTSGATPEDLLALFRNVPPNQWSFEAPKMATGADKSLASNATGFYKDGNYTQCSDALAPRLETLPPKDLRLLATCAYLSGNTRTAFETARRLAASSATEAEGLYWETKSAEQLATGALARASELDSSSPKLHILLGDIYRQRKSFPEAEQEYRKALTLKSDDTGALFGLSLALLADGQTDEALHQAQAALENNPDDPELNAVMGEILCARSDFAGAEGYLKKSLNTKPEYFPHVHALLGKVYAQTNRTQEAIAELRLALADDKDGHIHYQIARLYLKIGDRDSARQAFDVSDRIRRQGLTRAAVAMQQGDEIEPQ
;
A
#
# COMPACT_ATOMS: atom_id res chain seq x y z
N MET A 1 -1.36 -14.99 32.61
CA MET A 1 -0.67 -14.24 31.59
C MET A 1 -1.63 -13.19 31.07
N ARG A 2 -1.39 -11.93 31.42
CA ARG A 2 -2.34 -10.82 31.24
C ARG A 2 -2.22 -10.31 29.81
N ARG A 3 -3.29 -10.43 29.02
CA ARG A 3 -3.43 -9.72 27.74
C ARG A 3 -3.55 -8.22 28.04
N ILE A 4 -2.43 -7.50 28.01
CA ILE A 4 -2.41 -6.05 27.90
C ILE A 4 -2.20 -5.74 26.41
N GLY A 5 -3.25 -5.92 25.64
CA GLY A 5 -3.40 -5.22 24.38
C GLY A 5 -4.18 -3.95 24.73
N THR A 6 -3.55 -2.80 24.67
CA THR A 6 -4.21 -1.51 24.72
C THR A 6 -5.14 -1.40 23.53
N ALA A 7 -6.38 -1.89 23.70
CA ALA A 7 -7.46 -1.34 22.90
C ALA A 7 -7.45 0.17 23.18
N PRO A 8 -7.53 1.03 22.17
CA PRO A 8 -7.71 2.45 22.42
C PRO A 8 -8.84 2.57 23.42
N SER A 9 -8.64 3.42 24.42
CA SER A 9 -9.66 3.76 25.42
C SER A 9 -10.84 4.40 24.69
N VAL A 10 -11.60 3.57 24.00
CA VAL A 10 -12.92 3.92 23.59
C VAL A 10 -13.71 3.92 24.87
N CYS A 11 -13.69 5.07 25.56
CA CYS A 11 -14.70 5.42 26.54
C CYS A 11 -16.03 5.39 25.80
N TYR A 12 -16.51 4.16 25.51
CA TYR A 12 -17.93 4.00 25.22
C TYR A 12 -18.65 4.41 26.51
N SER A 13 -19.12 5.64 26.52
CA SER A 13 -20.34 5.96 27.22
C SER A 13 -21.39 5.05 26.63
N ILE A 14 -21.37 3.78 27.06
CA ILE A 14 -22.49 2.86 26.86
C ILE A 14 -23.60 3.42 27.74
N VAL A 15 -24.23 4.46 27.22
CA VAL A 15 -25.48 4.98 27.73
C VAL A 15 -26.42 3.80 27.77
N CYS A 16 -26.81 3.45 28.98
CA CYS A 16 -27.87 2.49 29.26
C CYS A 16 -29.07 2.73 28.35
N PHE A 17 -29.20 1.93 27.27
CA PHE A 17 -30.41 1.90 26.46
C PHE A 17 -31.45 1.08 27.20
N LEU A 18 -31.90 1.59 28.37
CA LEU A 18 -33.12 1.16 29.07
C LEU A 18 -33.93 2.38 29.53
N LEU A 19 -33.93 3.47 28.77
CA LEU A 19 -34.84 4.58 29.01
C LEU A 19 -35.84 4.67 27.86
N GLY A 20 -37.01 4.09 28.05
CA GLY A 20 -38.13 4.33 27.18
C GLY A 20 -39.19 3.22 27.00
N VAL A 21 -38.94 2.02 27.52
CA VAL A 21 -40.01 1.01 27.55
C VAL A 21 -40.57 0.99 28.97
N ALA A 22 -41.76 1.52 29.14
CA ALA A 22 -42.52 1.34 30.38
C ALA A 22 -42.89 -0.14 30.49
N TYR A 23 -42.02 -0.93 31.14
CA TYR A 23 -42.38 -2.28 31.55
C TYR A 23 -43.34 -2.18 32.77
N PRO A 24 -44.35 -3.05 32.87
CA PRO A 24 -45.16 -3.16 34.09
C PRO A 24 -44.24 -3.45 35.25
N GLN A 25 -44.51 -2.87 36.44
CA GLN A 25 -43.68 -2.89 37.65
C GLN A 25 -42.88 -4.20 37.79
N GLN A 26 -41.56 -4.12 37.58
CA GLN A 26 -40.68 -5.28 37.71
C GLN A 26 -40.36 -5.53 39.20
N PRO A 27 -40.13 -6.78 39.61
CA PRO A 27 -39.78 -7.08 41.00
C PRO A 27 -38.50 -6.30 41.38
N PRO A 28 -38.42 -5.74 42.61
CA PRO A 28 -37.28 -4.98 43.10
C PRO A 28 -35.97 -5.77 43.03
N GLU A 29 -36.01 -7.09 43.00
CA GLU A 29 -34.89 -7.99 42.85
C GLU A 29 -34.23 -7.94 41.44
N PHE A 30 -35.01 -7.77 40.38
CA PHE A 30 -34.53 -7.64 39.01
C PHE A 30 -33.81 -6.29 38.79
N GLU A 31 -34.38 -5.20 39.27
CA GLU A 31 -33.73 -3.87 39.20
C GLU A 31 -32.41 -3.85 39.96
N SER A 32 -32.36 -4.54 41.12
CA SER A 32 -31.13 -4.71 41.90
C SER A 32 -30.05 -5.50 41.16
N LEU A 33 -30.41 -6.55 40.40
CA LEU A 33 -29.49 -7.32 39.57
C LEU A 33 -28.91 -6.47 38.44
N LEU A 34 -29.75 -5.66 37.76
CA LEU A 34 -29.30 -4.78 36.70
C LEU A 34 -28.37 -3.67 37.22
N ALA A 35 -28.71 -3.06 38.36
CA ALA A 35 -27.87 -2.05 39.00
C ALA A 35 -26.49 -2.64 39.39
N SER A 36 -26.49 -3.86 39.96
CA SER A 36 -25.27 -4.56 40.31
C SER A 36 -24.41 -4.90 39.08
N ALA A 37 -25.03 -5.34 37.99
CA ALA A 37 -24.36 -5.61 36.72
C ALA A 37 -23.69 -4.34 36.14
N GLN A 38 -24.43 -3.24 36.11
CA GLN A 38 -23.95 -1.94 35.62
C GLN A 38 -22.83 -1.39 36.50
N GLN A 39 -22.93 -1.52 37.83
CA GLN A 39 -21.88 -1.10 38.74
C GLN A 39 -20.59 -1.92 38.59
N ALA A 40 -20.72 -3.24 38.43
CA ALA A 40 -19.57 -4.10 38.15
C ALA A 40 -18.91 -3.75 36.82
N GLN A 41 -19.71 -3.52 35.77
CA GLN A 41 -19.25 -3.10 34.46
C GLN A 41 -18.51 -1.75 34.51
N ALA A 42 -19.05 -0.77 35.23
CA ALA A 42 -18.43 0.55 35.40
C ALA A 42 -17.07 0.48 36.12
N ARG A 43 -16.86 -0.54 36.96
CA ARG A 43 -15.57 -0.81 37.64
C ARG A 43 -14.61 -1.66 36.79
N GLY A 44 -15.01 -2.07 35.58
CA GLY A 44 -14.23 -2.96 34.71
C GLY A 44 -14.23 -4.43 35.15
N ASP A 45 -15.07 -4.80 36.15
CA ASP A 45 -15.23 -6.18 36.58
C ASP A 45 -16.26 -6.90 35.69
N PHE A 46 -15.81 -7.22 34.47
CA PHE A 46 -16.66 -7.84 33.44
C PHE A 46 -17.07 -9.28 33.80
N GLU A 47 -16.29 -9.98 34.63
CA GLU A 47 -16.67 -11.32 35.12
C GLU A 47 -17.88 -11.22 36.06
N ALA A 48 -17.80 -10.37 37.09
CA ALA A 48 -18.91 -10.13 38.02
C ALA A 48 -20.16 -9.59 37.28
N ALA A 49 -19.98 -8.63 36.36
CA ALA A 49 -21.05 -8.10 35.54
C ALA A 49 -21.74 -9.22 34.73
N GLY A 50 -20.95 -10.14 34.13
CA GLY A 50 -21.44 -11.29 33.39
C GLY A 50 -22.29 -12.25 34.25
N GLU A 51 -21.91 -12.47 35.52
CA GLU A 51 -22.70 -13.29 36.44
C GLU A 51 -24.05 -12.63 36.79
N PHE A 52 -24.06 -11.32 37.03
CA PHE A 52 -25.32 -10.59 37.26
C PHE A 52 -26.22 -10.60 36.00
N TYR A 53 -25.68 -10.35 34.80
CA TYR A 53 -26.47 -10.45 33.56
C TYR A 53 -26.96 -11.88 33.30
N ARG A 54 -26.18 -12.92 33.64
CA ARG A 54 -26.62 -14.30 33.51
C ARG A 54 -27.82 -14.60 34.38
N LYS A 55 -27.83 -14.11 35.63
CA LYS A 55 -29.01 -14.23 36.55
C LYS A 55 -30.21 -13.46 35.98
N ALA A 56 -29.99 -12.24 35.46
CA ALA A 56 -31.05 -11.44 34.84
C ALA A 56 -31.63 -12.13 33.60
N VAL A 57 -30.82 -12.73 32.74
CA VAL A 57 -31.25 -13.52 31.57
C VAL A 57 -32.06 -14.77 32.00
N ALA A 58 -31.69 -15.41 33.12
CA ALA A 58 -32.43 -16.55 33.64
C ALA A 58 -33.82 -16.16 34.17
N ALA A 59 -33.94 -14.97 34.78
CA ALA A 59 -35.20 -14.43 35.24
C ALA A 59 -36.11 -13.94 34.10
N HIS A 60 -35.49 -13.31 33.07
CA HIS A 60 -36.19 -12.68 31.95
C HIS A 60 -35.58 -13.08 30.60
N PRO A 61 -35.77 -14.34 30.15
CA PRO A 61 -35.17 -14.86 28.94
C PRO A 61 -35.72 -14.25 27.64
N GLU A 62 -36.86 -13.57 27.71
CA GLU A 62 -37.50 -12.89 26.58
C GLU A 62 -36.86 -11.55 26.22
N ILE A 63 -36.03 -10.95 27.12
CA ILE A 63 -35.45 -9.62 26.91
C ILE A 63 -34.14 -9.77 26.10
N PRO A 64 -34.11 -9.32 24.83
CA PRO A 64 -32.93 -9.49 23.97
C PRO A 64 -31.73 -8.63 24.41
N GLU A 65 -31.96 -7.46 25.00
CA GLU A 65 -30.94 -6.54 25.49
C GLU A 65 -30.10 -7.17 26.61
N LEU A 66 -30.67 -7.99 27.48
CA LEU A 66 -29.96 -8.72 28.54
C LEU A 66 -28.97 -9.73 27.95
N LYS A 67 -29.39 -10.44 26.89
CA LYS A 67 -28.53 -11.40 26.19
C LYS A 67 -27.42 -10.67 25.44
N ALA A 68 -27.68 -9.50 24.86
CA ALA A 68 -26.70 -8.65 24.23
C ALA A 68 -25.63 -8.19 25.24
N ASN A 69 -26.04 -7.72 26.42
CA ASN A 69 -25.12 -7.29 27.49
C ASN A 69 -24.31 -8.47 28.02
N LEU A 70 -24.93 -9.62 28.23
CA LEU A 70 -24.20 -10.85 28.61
C LEU A 70 -23.15 -11.24 27.55
N GLY A 71 -23.52 -11.18 26.28
CA GLY A 71 -22.60 -11.41 25.16
C GLY A 71 -21.42 -10.44 25.19
N LEU A 72 -21.67 -9.16 25.47
CA LEU A 72 -20.62 -8.15 25.61
C LEU A 72 -19.67 -8.45 26.77
N MET A 73 -20.17 -8.91 27.90
CA MET A 73 -19.33 -9.33 29.04
C MET A 73 -18.44 -10.53 28.67
N TYR A 74 -18.98 -11.51 27.96
CA TYR A 74 -18.20 -12.62 27.43
C TYR A 74 -17.14 -12.17 26.43
N TYR A 75 -17.46 -11.22 25.56
CA TYR A 75 -16.51 -10.60 24.64
C TYR A 75 -15.34 -9.94 25.38
N GLN A 76 -15.64 -9.10 26.40
CA GLN A 76 -14.63 -8.40 27.19
C GLN A 76 -13.73 -9.36 28.00
N THR A 77 -14.25 -10.53 28.37
CA THR A 77 -13.49 -11.56 29.11
C THR A 77 -12.82 -12.60 28.20
N GLY A 78 -12.86 -12.41 26.86
CA GLY A 78 -12.24 -13.30 25.88
C GLY A 78 -12.89 -14.69 25.76
N LYS A 79 -14.16 -14.79 26.17
CA LYS A 79 -14.98 -16.03 26.05
C LYS A 79 -15.72 -16.03 24.72
N ASP A 80 -14.97 -16.01 23.61
CA ASP A 80 -15.45 -15.76 22.25
C ASP A 80 -16.67 -16.64 21.87
N GLN A 81 -16.60 -17.94 22.15
CA GLN A 81 -17.71 -18.86 21.83
C GLN A 81 -19.00 -18.53 22.58
N LYS A 82 -18.89 -18.18 23.88
CA LYS A 82 -20.05 -17.79 24.69
C LYS A 82 -20.61 -16.44 24.26
N ALA A 83 -19.76 -15.51 23.83
CA ALA A 83 -20.17 -14.23 23.27
C ALA A 83 -21.00 -14.44 22.00
N ILE A 84 -20.52 -15.26 21.06
CA ILE A 84 -21.22 -15.62 19.83
C ILE A 84 -22.61 -16.24 20.14
N GLU A 85 -22.69 -17.17 21.08
CA GLU A 85 -23.95 -17.80 21.47
C GLU A 85 -24.95 -16.80 22.04
N ALA A 86 -24.51 -15.93 22.97
CA ALA A 86 -25.35 -14.93 23.60
C ALA A 86 -25.85 -13.88 22.58
N PHE A 87 -24.98 -13.39 21.69
CA PHE A 87 -25.37 -12.48 20.62
C PHE A 87 -26.35 -13.12 19.64
N ASN A 88 -26.15 -14.38 19.24
CA ASN A 88 -27.11 -15.09 18.38
C ASN A 88 -28.47 -15.27 19.05
N LEU A 89 -28.51 -15.50 20.38
CA LEU A 89 -29.77 -15.55 21.12
C LEU A 89 -30.49 -14.17 21.14
N ALA A 90 -29.74 -13.08 21.31
CA ALA A 90 -30.29 -11.72 21.26
C ALA A 90 -30.86 -11.39 19.87
N ILE A 91 -30.12 -11.70 18.79
CA ILE A 91 -30.53 -11.44 17.39
C ILE A 91 -31.75 -12.27 17.00
N ARG A 92 -31.90 -13.49 17.51
CA ARG A 92 -33.13 -14.29 17.27
C ARG A 92 -34.38 -13.64 17.82
N LEU A 93 -34.27 -12.94 18.93
CA LEU A 93 -35.40 -12.21 19.53
C LEU A 93 -35.64 -10.87 18.84
N LYS A 94 -34.55 -10.16 18.49
CA LYS A 94 -34.60 -8.83 17.85
C LYS A 94 -33.47 -8.70 16.85
N PRO A 95 -33.73 -8.95 15.54
CA PRO A 95 -32.70 -9.08 14.51
C PRO A 95 -31.87 -7.80 14.22
N ASP A 96 -32.45 -6.64 14.47
CA ASP A 96 -31.89 -5.31 14.15
C ASP A 96 -31.17 -4.63 15.32
N LEU A 97 -30.97 -5.33 16.44
CA LEU A 97 -30.20 -4.81 17.56
C LEU A 97 -28.78 -4.48 17.15
N PHE A 98 -28.38 -3.24 17.37
CA PHE A 98 -27.04 -2.74 16.98
C PHE A 98 -25.90 -3.52 17.64
N VAL A 99 -25.86 -3.58 18.98
CA VAL A 99 -24.73 -4.17 19.76
C VAL A 99 -24.43 -5.62 19.37
N PRO A 100 -25.39 -6.56 19.39
CA PRO A 100 -25.07 -7.94 19.05
C PRO A 100 -24.71 -8.13 17.56
N ASN A 101 -25.28 -7.34 16.64
CA ASN A 101 -24.87 -7.37 15.24
C ASN A 101 -23.43 -6.85 15.06
N LEU A 102 -23.06 -5.75 15.72
CA LEU A 102 -21.71 -5.20 15.65
C LEU A 102 -20.67 -6.21 16.18
N PHE A 103 -20.84 -6.65 17.43
CA PHE A 103 -19.84 -7.49 18.09
C PHE A 103 -19.80 -8.92 17.52
N LEU A 104 -20.92 -9.49 17.10
CA LEU A 104 -20.90 -10.77 16.38
C LEU A 104 -20.18 -10.66 15.04
N GLY A 105 -20.34 -9.54 14.33
CA GLY A 105 -19.60 -9.26 13.13
C GLY A 105 -18.10 -9.14 13.37
N ILE A 106 -17.69 -8.39 14.41
CA ILE A 106 -16.28 -8.24 14.82
C ILE A 106 -15.68 -9.60 15.20
N GLU A 107 -16.40 -10.43 15.98
CA GLU A 107 -15.94 -11.77 16.32
C GLU A 107 -15.71 -12.65 15.09
N TYR A 108 -16.60 -12.60 14.10
CA TYR A 108 -16.39 -13.33 12.86
C TYR A 108 -15.20 -12.80 12.04
N VAL A 109 -14.93 -11.48 12.05
CA VAL A 109 -13.70 -10.91 11.45
C VAL A 109 -12.46 -11.45 12.16
N LYS A 110 -12.42 -11.40 13.49
CA LYS A 110 -11.34 -11.94 14.33
C LYS A 110 -11.07 -13.43 14.07
N LEU A 111 -12.12 -14.22 13.85
CA LEU A 111 -12.04 -15.63 13.50
C LEU A 111 -11.78 -15.89 12.01
N LYS A 112 -11.48 -14.86 11.22
CA LYS A 112 -11.28 -14.91 9.76
C LYS A 112 -12.47 -15.52 9.00
N ARG A 113 -13.68 -15.46 9.57
CA ARG A 113 -14.94 -15.92 8.96
C ARG A 113 -15.66 -14.78 8.25
N PHE A 114 -14.98 -14.12 7.35
CA PHE A 114 -15.38 -12.84 6.75
C PHE A 114 -16.76 -12.87 6.08
N ASN A 115 -17.07 -13.92 5.32
CA ASN A 115 -18.39 -14.06 4.70
C ASN A 115 -19.54 -14.11 5.73
N LYS A 116 -19.28 -14.63 6.94
CA LYS A 116 -20.26 -14.64 8.02
C LYS A 116 -20.36 -13.27 8.71
N ALA A 117 -19.28 -12.50 8.75
CA ALA A 117 -19.25 -11.17 9.38
C ALA A 117 -20.11 -10.15 8.62
N ILE A 118 -20.04 -10.15 7.28
CA ILE A 118 -20.64 -9.12 6.41
C ILE A 118 -22.13 -8.86 6.70
N PRO A 119 -23.03 -9.86 6.77
CA PRO A 119 -24.46 -9.59 6.98
C PRO A 119 -24.74 -8.94 8.34
N TYR A 120 -24.01 -9.29 9.38
CA TYR A 120 -24.18 -8.68 10.71
C TYR A 120 -23.67 -7.24 10.74
N LEU A 121 -22.47 -7.00 10.21
CA LEU A 121 -21.90 -5.64 10.14
C LEU A 121 -22.73 -4.71 9.23
N LYS A 122 -23.32 -5.22 8.15
CA LYS A 122 -24.28 -4.45 7.34
C LYS A 122 -25.50 -4.01 8.16
N ARG A 123 -26.09 -4.93 8.94
CA ARG A 123 -27.23 -4.58 9.81
C ARG A 123 -26.82 -3.57 10.89
N ALA A 124 -25.64 -3.74 11.50
CA ALA A 124 -25.12 -2.77 12.46
C ALA A 124 -24.96 -1.38 11.82
N ALA A 125 -24.34 -1.30 10.64
CA ALA A 125 -24.15 -0.03 9.91
C ALA A 125 -25.48 0.60 9.45
N GLN A 126 -26.51 -0.20 9.16
CA GLN A 126 -27.85 0.30 8.84
C GLN A 126 -28.58 0.80 10.08
N SER A 127 -28.46 0.08 11.21
CA SER A 127 -29.10 0.41 12.49
C SER A 127 -28.51 1.69 13.10
N LYS A 128 -27.18 1.92 12.93
CA LYS A 128 -26.49 3.13 13.41
C LYS A 128 -25.50 3.63 12.36
N PRO A 129 -25.95 4.42 11.37
CA PRO A 129 -25.12 4.90 10.27
C PRO A 129 -23.94 5.79 10.69
N THR A 130 -23.99 6.38 11.88
CA THR A 130 -22.97 7.25 12.46
C THR A 130 -21.95 6.50 13.32
N ASP A 131 -21.90 5.18 13.23
CA ASP A 131 -20.93 4.37 13.97
C ASP A 131 -19.77 3.95 13.07
N ALA A 132 -18.58 4.49 13.35
CA ALA A 132 -17.37 4.23 12.57
C ALA A 132 -16.92 2.76 12.68
N GLN A 133 -17.13 2.10 13.84
CA GLN A 133 -16.72 0.72 14.06
C GLN A 133 -17.45 -0.28 13.16
N ALA A 134 -18.75 -0.05 12.92
CA ALA A 134 -19.52 -0.90 12.00
C ALA A 134 -18.98 -0.80 10.56
N GLN A 135 -18.61 0.40 10.12
CA GLN A 135 -18.00 0.61 8.80
C GLN A 135 -16.57 0.08 8.73
N LEU A 136 -15.76 0.26 9.78
CA LEU A 136 -14.42 -0.31 9.88
C LEU A 136 -14.45 -1.85 9.80
N GLY A 137 -15.31 -2.48 10.60
CA GLY A 137 -15.50 -3.93 10.56
C GLY A 137 -15.97 -4.45 9.19
N LEU A 138 -16.88 -3.71 8.52
CA LEU A 138 -17.29 -4.02 7.14
C LEU A 138 -16.10 -3.95 6.18
N GLY A 139 -15.28 -2.92 6.28
CA GLY A 139 -14.07 -2.77 5.48
C GLY A 139 -13.13 -3.97 5.66
N GLN A 140 -12.85 -4.35 6.92
CA GLN A 140 -12.02 -5.50 7.24
C GLN A 140 -12.60 -6.82 6.72
N ALA A 141 -13.92 -7.01 6.81
CA ALA A 141 -14.59 -8.19 6.27
C ALA A 141 -14.52 -8.26 4.74
N TYR A 142 -14.68 -7.12 4.04
CA TYR A 142 -14.53 -7.06 2.60
C TYR A 142 -13.09 -7.26 2.14
N ALA A 143 -12.10 -6.67 2.83
CA ALA A 143 -10.68 -6.92 2.57
C ALA A 143 -10.34 -8.40 2.72
N GLY A 144 -10.83 -9.03 3.80
CA GLY A 144 -10.60 -10.45 4.06
C GLY A 144 -11.18 -11.43 3.03
N ILE A 145 -12.14 -11.01 2.20
CA ILE A 145 -12.64 -11.78 1.05
C ILE A 145 -12.03 -11.30 -0.29
N GLY A 146 -11.03 -10.42 -0.26
CA GLY A 146 -10.39 -9.88 -1.45
C GLY A 146 -11.23 -8.87 -2.23
N ASN A 147 -12.29 -8.31 -1.63
CA ASN A 147 -13.10 -7.26 -2.28
C ASN A 147 -12.60 -5.87 -1.87
N THR A 148 -11.43 -5.50 -2.38
CA THR A 148 -10.72 -4.26 -2.04
C THR A 148 -11.57 -3.01 -2.31
N ARG A 149 -12.37 -3.01 -3.39
CA ARG A 149 -13.25 -1.87 -3.73
C ARG A 149 -14.31 -1.60 -2.66
N LEU A 150 -14.96 -2.64 -2.14
CA LEU A 150 -15.94 -2.48 -1.06
C LEU A 150 -15.25 -2.18 0.28
N ALA A 151 -14.04 -2.69 0.49
CA ALA A 151 -13.23 -2.37 1.67
C ALA A 151 -12.89 -0.88 1.71
N ILE A 152 -12.29 -0.32 0.65
CA ILE A 152 -11.99 1.12 0.52
C ILE A 152 -13.25 1.97 0.77
N ARG A 153 -14.38 1.61 0.14
CA ARG A 153 -15.63 2.35 0.32
C ARG A 153 -16.09 2.36 1.78
N SER A 154 -15.96 1.24 2.49
CA SER A 154 -16.35 1.14 3.89
C SER A 154 -15.40 1.92 4.80
N TYR A 155 -14.09 1.86 4.54
CA TYR A 155 -13.09 2.63 5.28
C TYR A 155 -13.23 4.14 5.06
N LEU A 156 -13.53 4.59 3.83
CA LEU A 156 -13.83 6.00 3.57
C LEU A 156 -15.05 6.49 4.38
N ARG A 157 -16.11 5.68 4.46
CA ARG A 157 -17.27 6.01 5.30
C ARG A 157 -16.91 6.04 6.79
N ALA A 158 -16.07 5.10 7.26
CA ALA A 158 -15.57 5.13 8.63
C ALA A 158 -14.76 6.41 8.91
N ASN A 159 -13.93 6.82 7.94
CA ASN A 159 -13.14 8.05 8.02
C ASN A 159 -13.99 9.31 8.02
N ASP A 160 -15.05 9.35 7.22
CA ASP A 160 -16.00 10.49 7.20
C ASP A 160 -16.71 10.66 8.56
N ILE A 161 -16.89 9.56 9.32
CA ILE A 161 -17.50 9.57 10.65
C ILE A 161 -16.48 9.93 11.74
N ASP A 162 -15.29 9.34 11.70
CA ASP A 162 -14.23 9.52 12.69
C ASP A 162 -12.85 9.71 12.01
N PRO A 163 -12.53 10.94 11.57
CA PRO A 163 -11.27 11.22 10.88
C PRO A 163 -10.04 11.22 11.79
N GLN A 164 -10.22 11.07 13.11
CA GLN A 164 -9.11 10.97 14.08
C GLN A 164 -8.76 9.51 14.43
N ASN A 165 -9.38 8.54 13.80
CA ASN A 165 -9.14 7.13 14.04
C ASN A 165 -7.95 6.61 13.22
N ALA A 166 -6.81 6.39 13.88
CA ALA A 166 -5.59 5.91 13.24
C ALA A 166 -5.76 4.53 12.57
N ASP A 167 -6.55 3.61 13.17
CA ASP A 167 -6.82 2.29 12.59
C ASP A 167 -7.57 2.39 11.25
N VAL A 168 -8.48 3.35 11.11
CA VAL A 168 -9.19 3.58 9.85
C VAL A 168 -8.22 4.03 8.76
N TRP A 169 -7.34 4.97 9.06
CA TRP A 169 -6.31 5.45 8.14
C TRP A 169 -5.32 4.34 7.75
N TYR A 170 -4.89 3.55 8.72
CA TYR A 170 -4.03 2.40 8.48
C TYR A 170 -4.68 1.40 7.50
N HIS A 171 -5.91 0.96 7.79
CA HIS A 171 -6.61 0.00 6.93
C HIS A 171 -6.95 0.57 5.56
N LEU A 172 -7.20 1.87 5.46
CA LEU A 172 -7.41 2.54 4.18
C LEU A 172 -6.12 2.54 3.35
N GLY A 173 -4.98 2.84 3.96
CA GLY A 173 -3.67 2.78 3.32
C GLY A 173 -3.34 1.38 2.80
N VAL A 174 -3.52 0.36 3.63
CA VAL A 174 -3.34 -1.05 3.23
C VAL A 174 -4.25 -1.42 2.05
N ALA A 175 -5.53 -1.04 2.10
CA ALA A 175 -6.48 -1.35 1.03
C ALA A 175 -6.11 -0.66 -0.30
N TYR A 176 -5.54 0.54 -0.27
CA TYR A 176 -5.01 1.18 -1.47
C TYR A 176 -3.78 0.44 -2.03
N LEU A 177 -2.87 -0.05 -1.18
CA LEU A 177 -1.73 -0.89 -1.63
C LEU A 177 -2.22 -2.20 -2.26
N GLU A 178 -3.22 -2.86 -1.67
CA GLU A 178 -3.83 -4.06 -2.26
C GLU A 178 -4.48 -3.75 -3.64
N GLN A 179 -5.05 -2.55 -3.81
CA GLN A 179 -5.59 -2.12 -5.11
C GLN A 179 -4.48 -1.94 -6.14
N VAL A 180 -3.36 -1.31 -5.76
CA VAL A 180 -2.16 -1.18 -6.62
C VAL A 180 -1.71 -2.55 -7.13
N GLU A 181 -1.59 -3.54 -6.24
CA GLU A 181 -1.20 -4.91 -6.64
C GLU A 181 -2.21 -5.56 -7.59
N ALA A 182 -3.50 -5.38 -7.32
CA ALA A 182 -4.57 -5.94 -8.15
C ALA A 182 -4.54 -5.34 -9.56
N ASP A 183 -4.40 -4.02 -9.67
CA ASP A 183 -4.35 -3.30 -10.94
C ASP A 183 -3.07 -3.64 -11.73
N ALA A 184 -1.91 -3.65 -11.07
CA ALA A 184 -0.63 -4.03 -11.66
C ALA A 184 -0.69 -5.46 -12.23
N ARG A 185 -1.32 -6.40 -11.52
CA ARG A 185 -1.50 -7.77 -12.00
C ARG A 185 -2.33 -7.81 -13.28
N VAL A 186 -3.42 -7.06 -13.38
CA VAL A 186 -4.24 -6.98 -14.60
C VAL A 186 -3.46 -6.31 -15.73
N LEU A 187 -2.79 -5.20 -15.47
CA LEU A 187 -1.96 -4.49 -16.44
C LEU A 187 -0.88 -5.42 -17.03
N LEU A 188 -0.11 -6.10 -16.19
CA LEU A 188 0.99 -6.98 -16.62
C LEU A 188 0.51 -8.25 -17.33
N THR A 189 -0.72 -8.72 -17.07
CA THR A 189 -1.25 -9.93 -17.72
C THR A 189 -2.01 -9.65 -19.00
N ARG A 190 -2.83 -8.60 -19.04
CA ARG A 190 -3.71 -8.30 -20.17
C ARG A 190 -3.19 -7.21 -21.10
N HIS A 191 -2.41 -6.26 -20.55
CA HIS A 191 -1.99 -5.03 -21.25
C HIS A 191 -0.47 -4.84 -21.29
N LYS A 192 0.31 -5.94 -21.18
CA LYS A 192 1.78 -5.91 -21.06
C LYS A 192 2.49 -5.10 -22.17
N ASP A 193 1.88 -5.02 -23.36
CA ASP A 193 2.43 -4.33 -24.51
C ASP A 193 1.84 -2.92 -24.71
N SER A 194 1.11 -2.36 -23.72
CA SER A 194 0.61 -0.99 -23.79
C SER A 194 1.65 0.02 -23.31
N GLY A 195 1.63 1.25 -23.86
CA GLY A 195 2.51 2.33 -23.42
C GLY A 195 2.29 2.74 -21.96
N PHE A 196 1.06 2.57 -21.44
CA PHE A 196 0.76 2.81 -20.03
C PHE A 196 1.52 1.85 -19.10
N VAL A 197 1.61 0.57 -19.45
CA VAL A 197 2.37 -0.42 -18.67
C VAL A 197 3.87 -0.14 -18.77
N GLN A 198 4.37 0.19 -19.96
CA GLN A 198 5.79 0.51 -20.12
C GLN A 198 6.19 1.78 -19.36
N ALA A 199 5.32 2.80 -19.33
CA ALA A 199 5.54 4.00 -18.53
C ALA A 199 5.51 3.69 -17.01
N LEU A 200 4.58 2.85 -16.54
CA LEU A 200 4.53 2.44 -15.13
C LEU A 200 5.77 1.65 -14.71
N LEU A 201 6.27 0.75 -15.57
CA LEU A 201 7.52 0.04 -15.33
C LEU A 201 8.71 1.00 -15.31
N ALA A 202 8.73 2.00 -16.20
CA ALA A 202 9.77 3.01 -16.23
C ALA A 202 9.78 3.87 -14.95
N ASP A 203 8.61 4.30 -14.47
CA ASP A 203 8.46 4.99 -13.18
C ASP A 203 9.02 4.15 -12.03
N THR A 204 8.65 2.86 -11.96
CA THR A 204 9.13 1.92 -10.94
C THR A 204 10.65 1.75 -10.98
N PHE A 205 11.24 1.60 -12.17
CA PHE A 205 12.70 1.51 -12.31
C PHE A 205 13.40 2.83 -11.91
N ALA A 206 12.81 3.97 -12.23
CA ALA A 206 13.35 5.28 -11.85
C ALA A 206 13.36 5.46 -10.32
N GLU A 207 12.30 5.06 -9.64
CA GLU A 207 12.20 5.07 -8.17
C GLU A 207 13.22 4.13 -7.50
N GLN A 208 13.56 3.02 -8.16
CA GLN A 208 14.60 2.09 -7.72
C GLN A 208 16.02 2.52 -8.11
N HIS A 209 16.20 3.74 -8.65
CA HIS A 209 17.47 4.25 -9.20
C HIS A 209 18.07 3.38 -10.33
N ALA A 210 17.28 2.52 -10.95
CA ALA A 210 17.64 1.69 -12.08
C ALA A 210 17.48 2.47 -13.40
N PHE A 211 18.20 3.60 -13.53
CA PHE A 211 17.98 4.59 -14.58
C PHE A 211 18.18 4.06 -16.00
N LEU A 212 18.99 3.04 -16.20
CA LEU A 212 19.15 2.41 -17.51
C LEU A 212 17.86 1.70 -17.94
N GLN A 213 17.33 0.85 -17.05
CA GLN A 213 16.09 0.12 -17.30
C GLN A 213 14.89 1.07 -17.43
N ALA A 214 14.88 2.16 -16.63
CA ALA A 214 13.87 3.21 -16.74
C ALA A 214 13.88 3.87 -18.12
N ALA A 215 15.07 4.24 -18.62
CA ALA A 215 15.24 4.83 -19.95
C ALA A 215 14.73 3.91 -21.07
N ASP A 216 15.07 2.62 -21.03
CA ASP A 216 14.62 1.65 -22.02
C ASP A 216 13.10 1.45 -21.99
N ALA A 217 12.50 1.41 -20.80
CA ALA A 217 11.06 1.29 -20.66
C ALA A 217 10.32 2.54 -21.16
N TYR A 218 10.84 3.76 -20.90
CA TYR A 218 10.27 4.99 -21.47
C TYR A 218 10.39 5.04 -22.99
N LYS A 219 11.56 4.70 -23.57
CA LYS A 219 11.71 4.60 -25.04
C LYS A 219 10.67 3.66 -25.63
N LYS A 220 10.46 2.51 -24.98
CA LYS A 220 9.45 1.55 -25.42
C LYS A 220 8.04 2.12 -25.29
N ALA A 221 7.71 2.81 -24.19
CA ALA A 221 6.41 3.48 -24.03
C ALA A 221 6.14 4.48 -25.16
N LEU A 222 7.14 5.34 -25.47
CA LEU A 222 7.07 6.37 -26.52
C LEU A 222 7.02 5.81 -27.93
N SER A 223 7.46 4.56 -28.15
CA SER A 223 7.34 3.88 -29.45
C SER A 223 5.95 3.30 -29.73
N LEU A 224 5.03 3.37 -28.76
CA LEU A 224 3.68 2.83 -28.86
C LEU A 224 2.65 3.94 -29.16
N ASP A 225 1.51 3.56 -29.75
CA ASP A 225 0.49 4.52 -30.22
C ASP A 225 -0.17 5.34 -29.11
N SER A 226 -0.12 4.87 -27.85
CA SER A 226 -0.79 5.52 -26.72
C SER A 226 0.01 5.32 -25.44
N PHE A 227 0.34 6.42 -24.79
CA PHE A 227 1.08 6.47 -23.53
C PHE A 227 0.56 7.62 -22.63
N PRO A 228 0.89 7.65 -21.31
CA PRO A 228 0.46 8.72 -20.42
C PRO A 228 0.98 10.10 -20.83
N PRO A 229 0.27 11.19 -20.53
CA PRO A 229 0.83 12.54 -20.56
C PRO A 229 2.12 12.65 -19.72
N ASP A 230 2.96 13.62 -20.03
CA ASP A 230 4.25 13.86 -19.38
C ASP A 230 5.26 12.69 -19.48
N THR A 231 5.03 11.70 -20.36
CA THR A 231 5.98 10.58 -20.54
C THR A 231 7.34 11.06 -21.06
N HIS A 232 7.38 11.99 -22.02
CA HIS A 232 8.62 12.64 -22.47
C HIS A 232 9.30 13.40 -21.32
N ALA A 233 8.56 14.15 -20.53
CA ALA A 233 9.10 14.88 -19.37
C ALA A 233 9.67 13.93 -18.32
N ASN A 234 8.96 12.84 -18.00
CA ASN A 234 9.42 11.82 -17.05
C ASN A 234 10.70 11.11 -17.54
N TYR A 235 10.78 10.83 -18.84
CA TYR A 235 11.99 10.31 -19.46
C TYR A 235 13.14 11.32 -19.37
N GLY A 236 12.88 12.60 -19.62
CA GLY A 236 13.84 13.69 -19.45
C GLY A 236 14.48 13.71 -18.06
N PHE A 237 13.68 13.53 -16.97
CA PHE A 237 14.23 13.42 -15.61
C PHE A 237 15.16 12.22 -15.43
N VAL A 238 14.86 11.09 -16.04
CA VAL A 238 15.76 9.92 -16.02
C VAL A 238 17.08 10.24 -16.73
N LEU A 239 17.04 10.94 -17.86
CA LEU A 239 18.23 11.37 -18.59
C LEU A 239 19.07 12.38 -17.80
N VAL A 240 18.46 13.32 -17.08
CA VAL A 240 19.18 14.22 -16.16
C VAL A 240 19.94 13.41 -15.11
N ASN A 241 19.32 12.42 -14.48
CA ASN A 241 19.98 11.56 -13.49
C ASN A 241 21.08 10.67 -14.09
N ARG A 242 21.08 10.47 -15.41
CA ARG A 242 22.16 9.81 -16.16
C ARG A 242 23.23 10.79 -16.69
N HIS A 243 23.11 12.07 -16.38
CA HIS A 243 23.96 13.15 -16.88
C HIS A 243 23.92 13.36 -18.41
N ASP A 244 22.90 12.84 -19.10
CA ASP A 244 22.65 13.10 -20.51
C ASP A 244 21.76 14.34 -20.67
N LEU A 245 22.36 15.51 -20.43
CA LEU A 245 21.62 16.79 -20.38
C LEU A 245 21.09 17.24 -21.75
N SER A 246 21.75 16.84 -22.84
CA SER A 246 21.30 17.21 -24.19
C SER A 246 20.06 16.44 -24.62
N SER A 247 20.03 15.13 -24.39
CA SER A 247 18.85 14.31 -24.64
C SER A 247 17.70 14.69 -23.70
N ALA A 248 17.99 15.01 -22.43
CA ALA A 248 16.96 15.48 -21.48
C ALA A 248 16.27 16.76 -21.96
N GLU A 249 17.06 17.74 -22.45
CA GLU A 249 16.51 18.98 -23.01
C GLU A 249 15.61 18.73 -24.21
N HIS A 250 16.02 17.82 -25.10
CA HIS A 250 15.21 17.42 -26.25
C HIS A 250 13.87 16.84 -25.82
N GLU A 251 13.86 15.94 -24.84
CA GLU A 251 12.64 15.32 -24.34
C GLU A 251 11.72 16.34 -23.67
N PHE A 252 12.23 17.25 -22.84
CA PHE A 252 11.41 18.30 -22.22
C PHE A 252 10.80 19.24 -23.28
N ASN A 253 11.56 19.63 -24.29
CA ASN A 253 11.08 20.46 -25.37
C ASN A 253 10.06 19.72 -26.26
N THR A 254 10.21 18.42 -26.45
CA THR A 254 9.24 17.58 -27.17
C THR A 254 7.89 17.53 -26.43
N GLU A 255 7.93 17.38 -25.09
CA GLU A 255 6.71 17.46 -24.28
C GLU A 255 6.03 18.82 -24.41
N LEU A 256 6.79 19.92 -24.28
CA LEU A 256 6.23 21.27 -24.40
C LEU A 256 5.72 21.61 -25.80
N ALA A 257 6.29 21.02 -26.86
CA ALA A 257 5.79 21.17 -28.22
C ALA A 257 4.40 20.52 -28.41
N SER A 258 4.15 19.39 -27.73
CA SER A 258 2.87 18.68 -27.76
C SER A 258 1.88 19.23 -26.73
N ASN A 259 2.37 19.59 -25.54
CA ASN A 259 1.61 20.14 -24.42
C ASN A 259 2.31 21.36 -23.82
N PRO A 260 2.05 22.57 -24.33
CA PRO A 260 2.70 23.81 -23.82
C PRO A 260 2.47 24.08 -22.33
N GLY A 261 1.43 23.50 -21.75
CA GLY A 261 1.10 23.60 -20.32
C GLY A 261 1.70 22.50 -19.46
N SER A 262 2.62 21.66 -19.97
CA SER A 262 3.27 20.62 -19.15
C SER A 262 4.18 21.26 -18.09
N LEU A 263 3.67 21.33 -16.87
CA LEU A 263 4.44 21.82 -15.71
C LEU A 263 5.55 20.84 -15.33
N MET A 264 5.41 19.56 -15.66
CA MET A 264 6.46 18.56 -15.46
C MET A 264 7.67 18.85 -16.37
N ALA A 265 7.43 19.18 -17.64
CA ALA A 265 8.49 19.55 -18.55
C ALA A 265 9.16 20.89 -18.17
N MET A 266 8.38 21.89 -17.73
CA MET A 266 8.94 23.15 -17.19
C MET A 266 9.81 22.90 -15.96
N LEU A 267 9.36 22.05 -15.04
CA LEU A 267 10.14 21.67 -13.86
C LEU A 267 11.41 20.89 -14.25
N GLY A 268 11.33 20.07 -15.30
CA GLY A 268 12.48 19.37 -15.88
C GLY A 268 13.52 20.33 -16.49
N LEU A 269 13.09 21.34 -17.23
CA LEU A 269 13.96 22.39 -17.75
C LEU A 269 14.59 23.20 -16.61
N ALA A 270 13.80 23.56 -15.58
CA ALA A 270 14.33 24.22 -14.39
C ALA A 270 15.45 23.41 -13.73
N ARG A 271 15.27 22.08 -13.60
CA ARG A 271 16.29 21.17 -13.08
C ARG A 271 17.53 21.15 -13.98
N LEU A 272 17.35 21.07 -15.27
CA LEU A 272 18.44 21.05 -16.26
C LEU A 272 19.24 22.35 -16.22
N HIS A 273 18.60 23.51 -16.17
CA HIS A 273 19.27 24.80 -16.01
C HIS A 273 20.08 24.86 -14.72
N LEU A 274 19.54 24.33 -13.62
CA LEU A 274 20.27 24.27 -12.35
C LEU A 274 21.49 23.33 -12.44
N GLU A 275 21.40 22.20 -13.17
CA GLU A 275 22.53 21.32 -13.44
C GLU A 275 23.64 22.00 -14.27
N ARG A 276 23.27 22.92 -15.15
CA ARG A 276 24.22 23.74 -15.94
C ARG A 276 24.77 24.96 -15.19
N GLY A 277 24.25 25.27 -13.99
CA GLY A 277 24.61 26.47 -13.23
C GLY A 277 23.86 27.74 -13.69
N GLU A 278 22.82 27.60 -14.48
CA GLU A 278 21.96 28.67 -15.01
C GLU A 278 20.81 28.95 -14.04
N VAL A 279 21.14 29.39 -12.81
CA VAL A 279 20.21 29.44 -11.67
C VAL A 279 19.06 30.43 -11.92
N GLU A 280 19.32 31.56 -12.59
CA GLU A 280 18.30 32.57 -12.89
C GLU A 280 17.21 32.03 -13.84
N GLU A 281 17.60 31.25 -14.86
CA GLU A 281 16.64 30.62 -15.76
C GLU A 281 15.86 29.52 -15.03
N SER A 282 16.52 28.72 -14.16
CA SER A 282 15.83 27.75 -13.30
C SER A 282 14.74 28.41 -12.44
N VAL A 283 15.05 29.51 -11.76
CA VAL A 283 14.09 30.25 -10.95
C VAL A 283 12.91 30.79 -11.77
N LYS A 284 13.18 31.23 -13.00
CA LYS A 284 12.12 31.72 -13.90
C LYS A 284 11.13 30.62 -14.28
N GLU A 285 11.62 29.42 -14.63
CA GLU A 285 10.77 28.26 -14.94
C GLU A 285 9.97 27.80 -13.71
N ILE A 286 10.60 27.71 -12.54
CA ILE A 286 9.93 27.37 -11.28
C ILE A 286 8.83 28.39 -10.95
N ALA A 287 9.12 29.69 -11.07
CA ALA A 287 8.12 30.73 -10.80
C ALA A 287 6.96 30.70 -11.81
N GLY A 288 7.24 30.33 -13.06
CA GLY A 288 6.22 30.11 -14.09
C GLY A 288 5.29 28.95 -13.72
N ALA A 289 5.86 27.82 -13.36
CA ALA A 289 5.11 26.63 -12.92
C ALA A 289 4.29 26.92 -11.64
N PHE A 290 4.88 27.62 -10.66
CA PHE A 290 4.18 28.03 -9.44
C PHE A 290 2.98 28.93 -9.73
N LYS A 291 3.13 29.87 -10.65
CA LYS A 291 2.04 30.77 -11.04
C LYS A 291 0.88 30.03 -11.72
N ALA A 292 1.20 28.99 -12.50
CA ALA A 292 0.20 28.19 -13.21
C ALA A 292 -0.57 27.27 -12.25
N ASP A 293 0.13 26.47 -11.44
CA ASP A 293 -0.47 25.60 -10.43
C ASP A 293 0.50 25.36 -9.25
N PRO A 294 0.34 26.10 -8.13
CA PRO A 294 1.17 25.92 -6.94
C PRO A 294 1.07 24.50 -6.32
N GLY A 295 -0.12 23.88 -6.42
CA GLY A 295 -0.36 22.54 -5.89
C GLY A 295 0.46 21.48 -6.62
N PHE A 296 0.58 21.60 -7.94
CA PHE A 296 1.45 20.75 -8.74
C PHE A 296 2.92 20.85 -8.28
N LEU A 297 3.41 22.06 -8.11
CA LEU A 297 4.80 22.29 -7.72
C LEU A 297 5.08 21.71 -6.33
N ALA A 298 4.16 21.91 -5.39
CA ALA A 298 4.24 21.32 -4.04
C ALA A 298 4.36 19.79 -4.06
N SER A 299 3.56 19.15 -4.88
CA SER A 299 3.55 17.69 -5.01
C SER A 299 4.80 17.12 -5.69
N ASN A 300 5.54 17.94 -6.46
CA ASN A 300 6.69 17.52 -7.25
C ASN A 300 8.04 18.15 -6.82
N ALA A 301 8.07 18.94 -5.75
CA ALA A 301 9.29 19.57 -5.24
C ALA A 301 10.38 18.56 -4.87
N SER A 302 10.01 17.44 -4.25
CA SER A 302 10.95 16.36 -3.92
C SER A 302 11.56 15.70 -5.16
N ARG A 303 10.78 15.54 -6.23
CA ARG A 303 11.27 15.00 -7.50
C ARG A 303 12.26 15.94 -8.17
N PHE A 304 12.00 17.24 -8.12
CA PHE A 304 12.91 18.26 -8.61
C PHE A 304 14.26 18.22 -7.88
N SER A 305 14.25 18.13 -6.55
CA SER A 305 15.45 18.16 -5.71
C SER A 305 16.21 16.82 -5.63
N ALA A 306 15.56 15.71 -5.99
CA ALA A 306 16.16 14.38 -5.89
C ALA A 306 17.49 14.27 -6.66
N GLY A 307 18.57 13.87 -5.95
CA GLY A 307 19.90 13.72 -6.55
C GLY A 307 20.62 15.03 -6.93
N LEU A 308 20.09 16.21 -6.58
CA LEU A 308 20.82 17.47 -6.70
C LEU A 308 21.94 17.56 -5.67
N ALA A 309 23.08 18.09 -6.10
CA ALA A 309 24.17 18.43 -5.19
C ALA A 309 23.72 19.50 -4.20
N PRO A 310 24.05 19.41 -2.89
CA PRO A 310 23.62 20.36 -1.86
C PRO A 310 24.01 21.81 -2.18
N GLU A 311 25.14 22.02 -2.86
CA GLU A 311 25.63 23.33 -3.24
C GLU A 311 24.68 24.03 -4.23
N LYS A 312 24.09 23.27 -5.16
CA LYS A 312 23.12 23.80 -6.14
C LYS A 312 21.80 24.18 -5.49
N LEU A 313 21.34 23.41 -4.51
CA LEU A 313 20.17 23.77 -3.72
C LEU A 313 20.40 25.04 -2.89
N THR A 314 21.59 25.18 -2.30
CA THR A 314 21.99 26.38 -1.54
C THR A 314 22.03 27.62 -2.46
N GLU A 315 22.52 27.47 -3.68
CA GLU A 315 22.57 28.56 -4.64
C GLU A 315 21.19 28.97 -5.13
N LEU A 316 20.31 27.98 -5.39
CA LEU A 316 18.91 28.21 -5.72
C LEU A 316 18.20 28.99 -4.59
N ASP A 317 18.36 28.53 -3.34
CA ASP A 317 17.77 29.18 -2.16
C ASP A 317 18.24 30.64 -2.03
N ARG A 318 19.53 30.88 -2.22
CA ARG A 318 20.10 32.24 -2.20
C ARG A 318 19.49 33.17 -3.26
N VAL A 319 19.29 32.67 -4.49
CA VAL A 319 18.69 33.47 -5.55
C VAL A 319 17.21 33.72 -5.28
N LEU A 320 16.48 32.73 -4.78
CA LEU A 320 15.08 32.88 -4.37
C LEU A 320 14.93 33.92 -3.25
N GLU A 321 15.81 33.92 -2.23
CA GLU A 321 15.82 34.92 -1.16
C GLU A 321 16.07 36.36 -1.70
N GLN A 322 17.04 36.51 -2.59
CA GLN A 322 17.33 37.82 -3.18
C GLN A 322 16.13 38.35 -3.99
N ARG A 323 15.42 37.48 -4.70
CA ARG A 323 14.20 37.87 -5.43
C ARG A 323 13.04 38.16 -4.50
N GLN A 324 12.90 37.44 -3.40
CA GLN A 324 11.88 37.71 -2.39
C GLN A 324 12.07 39.08 -1.75
N THR A 325 13.31 39.43 -1.35
CA THR A 325 13.63 40.76 -0.78
C THR A 325 13.39 41.90 -1.76
N SER A 326 13.43 41.63 -3.06
CA SER A 326 13.06 42.59 -4.12
C SER A 326 11.55 42.63 -4.43
N GLY A 327 10.73 41.77 -3.79
CA GLY A 327 9.30 41.63 -4.06
C GLY A 327 8.97 40.86 -5.36
N ALA A 328 9.96 40.23 -5.99
CA ALA A 328 9.80 39.57 -7.28
C ALA A 328 9.45 38.05 -7.18
N THR A 329 9.50 37.48 -5.98
CA THR A 329 9.22 36.05 -5.76
C THR A 329 8.25 35.84 -4.59
N PRO A 330 7.19 35.01 -4.72
CA PRO A 330 6.27 34.74 -3.65
C PRO A 330 6.96 34.04 -2.45
N GLU A 331 6.57 34.42 -1.22
CA GLU A 331 7.10 33.78 0.02
C GLU A 331 6.90 32.28 0.03
N ASP A 332 5.76 31.80 -0.47
CA ASP A 332 5.41 30.38 -0.51
C ASP A 332 6.33 29.57 -1.43
N LEU A 333 6.89 30.18 -2.48
CA LEU A 333 7.86 29.51 -3.36
C LEU A 333 9.17 29.16 -2.62
N LEU A 334 9.63 30.04 -1.74
CA LEU A 334 10.80 29.80 -0.91
C LEU A 334 10.54 28.67 0.11
N ALA A 335 9.34 28.67 0.71
CA ALA A 335 8.93 27.66 1.69
C ALA A 335 8.91 26.24 1.09
N LEU A 336 8.54 26.10 -0.19
CA LEU A 336 8.52 24.81 -0.90
C LEU A 336 9.89 24.12 -0.93
N PHE A 337 10.96 24.88 -1.17
CA PHE A 337 12.32 24.30 -1.28
C PHE A 337 13.05 24.17 0.05
N ARG A 338 12.53 24.78 1.13
CA ARG A 338 13.06 24.65 2.50
C ARG A 338 12.44 23.50 3.30
N ASN A 339 11.71 22.61 2.65
CA ASN A 339 10.99 21.51 3.31
C ASN A 339 10.03 21.97 4.42
N VAL A 340 9.45 23.16 4.28
CA VAL A 340 8.41 23.63 5.19
C VAL A 340 7.15 22.78 4.95
N PRO A 341 6.57 22.16 5.98
CA PRO A 341 5.38 21.33 5.80
C PRO A 341 4.22 22.10 5.18
N PRO A 342 3.42 21.49 4.29
CA PRO A 342 2.32 22.15 3.60
C PRO A 342 1.29 22.85 4.51
N ASN A 343 1.13 22.37 5.74
CA ASN A 343 0.24 22.97 6.74
C ASN A 343 0.76 24.30 7.34
N GLN A 344 2.00 24.67 7.04
CA GLN A 344 2.62 25.93 7.45
C GLN A 344 2.73 26.95 6.30
N TRP A 345 2.26 26.60 5.12
CA TRP A 345 2.24 27.52 3.98
C TRP A 345 1.09 28.52 4.16
N SER A 346 1.33 29.78 3.84
CA SER A 346 0.29 30.82 3.79
C SER A 346 -0.67 30.63 2.60
N PHE A 347 -0.40 29.65 1.77
CA PHE A 347 -1.15 29.31 0.59
C PHE A 347 -2.51 28.68 0.96
N GLU A 348 -3.58 29.46 0.83
CA GLU A 348 -4.94 28.92 0.77
C GLU A 348 -5.13 28.27 -0.60
N ALA A 349 -5.29 26.94 -0.63
CA ALA A 349 -5.77 26.26 -1.83
C ALA A 349 -7.02 26.99 -2.35
N PRO A 350 -7.13 27.26 -3.64
CA PRO A 350 -8.27 27.99 -4.18
C PRO A 350 -9.56 27.31 -3.73
N LYS A 351 -10.44 28.06 -3.03
CA LYS A 351 -11.73 27.56 -2.53
C LYS A 351 -12.51 27.00 -3.69
N MET A 352 -12.98 25.77 -3.56
CA MET A 352 -13.86 25.12 -4.53
C MET A 352 -14.96 26.10 -4.94
N ALA A 353 -15.04 26.42 -6.22
CA ALA A 353 -16.13 27.20 -6.77
C ALA A 353 -17.44 26.40 -6.59
N THR A 354 -18.24 26.78 -5.62
CA THR A 354 -19.56 26.20 -5.38
C THR A 354 -20.53 26.70 -6.44
N GLY A 355 -20.49 26.07 -7.62
CA GLY A 355 -21.46 26.35 -8.67
C GLY A 355 -21.02 25.68 -9.98
N ALA A 356 -21.79 24.67 -10.42
CA ALA A 356 -21.61 24.02 -11.71
C ALA A 356 -21.97 25.00 -12.84
N ASP A 357 -21.06 25.94 -13.15
CA ASP A 357 -21.21 26.81 -14.30
C ASP A 357 -20.86 26.02 -15.56
N LYS A 358 -21.85 25.87 -16.46
CA LYS A 358 -21.68 25.14 -17.72
C LYS A 358 -20.57 25.74 -18.61
N SER A 359 -20.25 27.02 -18.43
CA SER A 359 -19.20 27.73 -19.15
C SER A 359 -17.80 27.24 -18.75
N LEU A 360 -17.58 26.90 -17.49
CA LEU A 360 -16.32 26.39 -16.96
C LEU A 360 -15.97 25.02 -17.56
N ALA A 361 -16.94 24.09 -17.67
CA ALA A 361 -16.71 22.77 -18.23
C ALA A 361 -16.31 22.81 -19.71
N SER A 362 -16.78 23.79 -20.48
CA SER A 362 -16.38 24.01 -21.88
C SER A 362 -14.93 24.50 -22.02
N ASN A 363 -14.34 25.04 -20.97
CA ASN A 363 -13.00 25.62 -20.96
C ASN A 363 -11.93 24.70 -20.32
N ALA A 364 -12.30 23.51 -19.81
CA ALA A 364 -11.39 22.59 -19.11
C ALA A 364 -10.14 22.23 -19.93
N THR A 365 -10.30 22.03 -21.25
CA THR A 365 -9.17 21.77 -22.14
C THR A 365 -8.22 23.00 -22.24
N GLY A 366 -8.76 24.23 -22.15
CA GLY A 366 -7.97 25.45 -22.08
C GLY A 366 -7.14 25.49 -20.81
N PHE A 367 -7.76 25.26 -19.66
CA PHE A 367 -7.06 25.20 -18.37
C PHE A 367 -5.92 24.19 -18.36
N TYR A 368 -6.15 23.00 -18.95
CA TYR A 368 -5.10 21.98 -19.08
C TYR A 368 -3.91 22.47 -19.92
N LYS A 369 -4.19 23.10 -21.06
CA LYS A 369 -3.15 23.66 -21.95
C LYS A 369 -2.39 24.82 -21.35
N ASP A 370 -3.01 25.53 -20.41
CA ASP A 370 -2.39 26.64 -19.66
C ASP A 370 -1.66 26.16 -18.40
N GLY A 371 -1.60 24.83 -18.15
CA GLY A 371 -0.99 24.23 -16.97
C GLY A 371 -1.80 24.44 -15.69
N ASN A 372 -3.03 24.94 -15.77
CA ASN A 372 -3.89 25.16 -14.61
C ASN A 372 -4.72 23.90 -14.31
N TYR A 373 -4.06 22.88 -13.76
CA TYR A 373 -4.65 21.57 -13.52
C TYR A 373 -5.75 21.61 -12.46
N THR A 374 -5.59 22.44 -11.44
CA THR A 374 -6.60 22.62 -10.39
C THR A 374 -7.92 23.10 -10.99
N GLN A 375 -7.92 24.19 -11.80
CA GLN A 375 -9.15 24.68 -12.42
C GLN A 375 -9.73 23.70 -13.44
N CYS A 376 -8.87 22.97 -14.17
CA CYS A 376 -9.31 21.89 -15.07
C CYS A 376 -10.06 20.79 -14.29
N SER A 377 -9.51 20.33 -13.16
CA SER A 377 -10.13 19.32 -12.29
C SER A 377 -11.46 19.83 -11.73
N ASP A 378 -11.48 21.03 -11.15
CA ASP A 378 -12.67 21.62 -10.53
C ASP A 378 -13.82 21.86 -11.53
N ALA A 379 -13.49 22.17 -12.78
CA ALA A 379 -14.48 22.34 -13.84
C ALA A 379 -15.20 21.05 -14.23
N LEU A 380 -14.54 19.90 -14.13
CA LEU A 380 -15.05 18.60 -14.57
C LEU A 380 -15.58 17.73 -13.43
N ALA A 381 -14.95 17.78 -12.25
CA ALA A 381 -15.24 16.88 -11.12
C ALA A 381 -16.73 16.87 -10.69
N PRO A 382 -17.47 17.98 -10.62
CA PRO A 382 -18.89 17.97 -10.23
C PRO A 382 -19.78 17.16 -11.18
N ARG A 383 -19.29 16.87 -12.40
CA ARG A 383 -20.03 16.15 -13.44
C ARG A 383 -19.49 14.74 -13.69
N LEU A 384 -18.61 14.24 -12.83
CA LEU A 384 -17.93 12.94 -12.97
C LEU A 384 -18.87 11.83 -13.45
N GLU A 385 -20.08 11.73 -12.89
CA GLU A 385 -21.04 10.67 -13.21
C GLU A 385 -21.56 10.70 -14.66
N THR A 386 -21.48 11.83 -15.35
CA THR A 386 -22.07 12.04 -16.68
C THR A 386 -21.05 12.38 -17.77
N LEU A 387 -19.76 12.42 -17.43
CA LEU A 387 -18.72 12.78 -18.40
C LEU A 387 -18.54 11.70 -19.47
N PRO A 388 -18.34 12.10 -20.73
CA PRO A 388 -17.94 11.20 -21.80
C PRO A 388 -16.48 10.73 -21.62
N PRO A 389 -16.06 9.64 -22.26
CA PRO A 389 -14.69 9.08 -22.09
C PRO A 389 -13.55 10.09 -22.32
N LYS A 390 -13.70 11.00 -23.28
CA LYS A 390 -12.70 12.05 -23.55
C LYS A 390 -12.50 12.98 -22.35
N ASP A 391 -13.58 13.42 -21.72
CA ASP A 391 -13.52 14.35 -20.59
C ASP A 391 -13.15 13.60 -19.30
N LEU A 392 -13.49 12.30 -19.18
CA LEU A 392 -12.98 11.45 -18.09
C LEU A 392 -11.46 11.31 -18.14
N ARG A 393 -10.85 11.14 -19.34
CA ARG A 393 -9.39 11.14 -19.50
C ARG A 393 -8.78 12.45 -19.02
N LEU A 394 -9.35 13.57 -19.49
CA LEU A 394 -8.88 14.90 -19.10
C LEU A 394 -9.01 15.11 -17.58
N LEU A 395 -10.14 14.71 -16.98
CA LEU A 395 -10.34 14.82 -15.53
C LEU A 395 -9.35 13.94 -14.75
N ALA A 396 -9.11 12.70 -15.17
CA ALA A 396 -8.14 11.81 -14.50
C ALA A 396 -6.74 12.45 -14.47
N THR A 397 -6.30 12.98 -15.62
CA THR A 397 -5.01 13.67 -15.74
C THR A 397 -4.96 14.94 -14.87
N CYS A 398 -5.93 15.84 -15.02
CA CYS A 398 -5.94 17.11 -14.28
C CYS A 398 -6.04 16.88 -12.77
N ALA A 399 -6.90 15.96 -12.32
CA ALA A 399 -7.07 15.65 -10.91
C ALA A 399 -5.81 15.03 -10.30
N TYR A 400 -5.13 14.15 -11.04
CA TYR A 400 -3.87 13.57 -10.59
C TYR A 400 -2.78 14.64 -10.48
N LEU A 401 -2.60 15.46 -11.53
CA LEU A 401 -1.55 16.49 -11.58
C LEU A 401 -1.80 17.63 -10.58
N SER A 402 -3.05 17.97 -10.29
CA SER A 402 -3.38 18.98 -9.26
C SER A 402 -3.32 18.46 -7.82
N GLY A 403 -3.00 17.18 -7.61
CA GLY A 403 -3.01 16.56 -6.29
C GLY A 403 -4.41 16.23 -5.75
N ASN A 404 -5.48 16.38 -6.55
CA ASN A 404 -6.83 15.92 -6.19
C ASN A 404 -6.95 14.41 -6.39
N THR A 405 -6.13 13.68 -5.63
CA THR A 405 -5.87 12.26 -5.83
C THR A 405 -7.12 11.39 -5.67
N ARG A 406 -8.06 11.79 -4.80
CA ARG A 406 -9.33 11.06 -4.63
C ARG A 406 -10.19 11.15 -5.89
N THR A 407 -10.33 12.33 -6.47
CA THR A 407 -11.06 12.52 -7.74
C THR A 407 -10.37 11.78 -8.88
N ALA A 408 -9.04 11.80 -8.94
CA ALA A 408 -8.26 11.05 -9.91
C ALA A 408 -8.55 9.55 -9.80
N PHE A 409 -8.51 8.99 -8.60
CA PHE A 409 -8.80 7.57 -8.34
C PHE A 409 -10.23 7.18 -8.74
N GLU A 410 -11.24 7.98 -8.36
CA GLU A 410 -12.64 7.70 -8.70
C GLU A 410 -12.88 7.80 -10.23
N THR A 411 -12.24 8.76 -10.90
CA THR A 411 -12.30 8.93 -12.36
C THR A 411 -11.63 7.78 -13.08
N ALA A 412 -10.44 7.37 -12.62
CA ALA A 412 -9.67 6.27 -13.17
C ALA A 412 -10.45 4.95 -13.13
N ARG A 413 -11.14 4.67 -12.03
CA ARG A 413 -12.02 3.50 -11.89
C ARG A 413 -13.14 3.47 -12.93
N ARG A 414 -13.67 4.62 -13.32
CA ARG A 414 -14.68 4.70 -14.39
C ARG A 414 -14.06 4.45 -15.77
N LEU A 415 -12.85 4.96 -16.02
CA LEU A 415 -12.11 4.65 -17.23
C LEU A 415 -11.79 3.15 -17.32
N ALA A 416 -11.35 2.53 -16.24
CA ALA A 416 -11.05 1.10 -16.17
C ALA A 416 -12.28 0.19 -16.37
N ALA A 417 -13.49 0.72 -16.23
CA ALA A 417 -14.72 -0.05 -16.44
C ALA A 417 -15.03 -0.33 -17.93
N SER A 418 -14.37 0.36 -18.87
CA SER A 418 -14.52 0.17 -20.31
C SER A 418 -13.28 -0.50 -20.89
N SER A 419 -13.46 -1.57 -21.69
CA SER A 419 -12.34 -2.29 -22.32
C SER A 419 -11.47 -1.40 -23.23
N ALA A 420 -12.04 -0.36 -23.83
CA ALA A 420 -11.31 0.59 -24.68
C ALA A 420 -10.38 1.52 -23.90
N THR A 421 -10.60 1.69 -22.60
CA THR A 421 -9.84 2.59 -21.73
C THR A 421 -9.30 1.87 -20.47
N GLU A 422 -9.39 0.53 -20.43
CA GLU A 422 -9.02 -0.28 -19.25
C GLU A 422 -7.56 -0.04 -18.85
N ALA A 423 -6.62 -0.11 -19.80
CA ALA A 423 -5.20 0.08 -19.50
C ALA A 423 -4.89 1.48 -18.96
N GLU A 424 -5.47 2.51 -19.57
CA GLU A 424 -5.33 3.91 -19.12
C GLU A 424 -5.99 4.12 -17.74
N GLY A 425 -7.20 3.58 -17.56
CA GLY A 425 -7.91 3.66 -16.29
C GLY A 425 -7.13 2.99 -15.16
N LEU A 426 -6.63 1.77 -15.37
CA LEU A 426 -5.82 1.05 -14.40
C LEU A 426 -4.49 1.76 -14.10
N TYR A 427 -3.86 2.39 -15.10
CA TYR A 427 -2.66 3.20 -14.87
C TYR A 427 -2.93 4.34 -13.89
N TRP A 428 -3.98 5.15 -14.15
CA TRP A 428 -4.33 6.26 -13.27
C TRP A 428 -4.86 5.78 -11.91
N GLU A 429 -5.58 4.64 -11.86
CA GLU A 429 -6.04 4.03 -10.60
C GLU A 429 -4.83 3.64 -9.74
N THR A 430 -3.82 2.97 -10.33
CA THR A 430 -2.56 2.60 -9.66
C THR A 430 -1.82 3.82 -9.12
N LYS A 431 -1.54 4.81 -9.97
CA LYS A 431 -0.80 6.02 -9.57
C LYS A 431 -1.52 6.82 -8.47
N SER A 432 -2.84 6.90 -8.56
CA SER A 432 -3.64 7.59 -7.53
C SER A 432 -3.72 6.79 -6.24
N ALA A 433 -3.84 5.46 -6.31
CA ALA A 433 -3.88 4.60 -5.14
C ALA A 433 -2.55 4.63 -4.37
N GLU A 434 -1.40 4.68 -5.05
CA GLU A 434 -0.08 4.85 -4.43
C GLU A 434 0.01 6.13 -3.60
N GLN A 435 -0.44 7.26 -4.15
CA GLN A 435 -0.45 8.54 -3.43
C GLN A 435 -1.44 8.51 -2.24
N LEU A 436 -2.63 7.94 -2.44
CA LEU A 436 -3.63 7.80 -1.38
C LEU A 436 -3.16 6.88 -0.26
N ALA A 437 -2.46 5.80 -0.59
CA ALA A 437 -1.87 4.90 0.38
C ALA A 437 -0.82 5.63 1.24
N THR A 438 0.10 6.34 0.57
CA THR A 438 1.16 7.12 1.25
C THR A 438 0.56 8.16 2.19
N GLY A 439 -0.43 8.94 1.73
CA GLY A 439 -1.11 9.94 2.55
C GLY A 439 -1.87 9.33 3.73
N ALA A 440 -2.57 8.20 3.51
CA ALA A 440 -3.31 7.53 4.57
C ALA A 440 -2.37 6.95 5.65
N LEU A 441 -1.26 6.33 5.25
CA LEU A 441 -0.28 5.78 6.19
C LEU A 441 0.48 6.88 6.95
N ALA A 442 0.82 7.98 6.29
CA ALA A 442 1.38 9.15 6.94
C ALA A 442 0.42 9.71 8.01
N ARG A 443 -0.87 9.83 7.68
CA ARG A 443 -1.88 10.28 8.62
C ARG A 443 -2.07 9.31 9.78
N ALA A 444 -2.06 8.00 9.54
CA ALA A 444 -2.08 7.00 10.59
C ALA A 444 -0.91 7.17 11.56
N SER A 445 0.30 7.43 11.02
CA SER A 445 1.52 7.66 11.82
C SER A 445 1.46 8.94 12.66
N GLU A 446 0.88 10.02 12.14
CA GLU A 446 0.67 11.25 12.89
C GLU A 446 -0.31 11.06 14.06
N LEU A 447 -1.36 10.26 13.85
CA LEU A 447 -2.41 10.02 14.86
C LEU A 447 -1.98 9.00 15.92
N ASP A 448 -1.22 7.98 15.54
CA ASP A 448 -0.70 6.95 16.42
C ASP A 448 0.72 6.51 15.98
N SER A 449 1.72 7.28 16.42
CA SER A 449 3.13 6.96 16.18
C SER A 449 3.62 5.74 16.99
N SER A 450 2.78 5.18 17.87
CA SER A 450 3.09 4.02 18.69
C SER A 450 2.42 2.72 18.19
N SER A 451 1.94 2.69 16.95
CA SER A 451 1.31 1.52 16.37
C SER A 451 2.35 0.49 15.89
N PRO A 452 2.47 -0.69 16.50
CA PRO A 452 3.39 -1.73 16.03
C PRO A 452 3.07 -2.17 14.60
N LYS A 453 1.78 -2.24 14.24
CA LYS A 453 1.33 -2.63 12.90
C LYS A 453 1.82 -1.68 11.81
N LEU A 454 1.84 -0.38 12.10
CA LEU A 454 2.31 0.62 11.17
C LEU A 454 3.82 0.47 10.93
N HIS A 455 4.59 0.30 12.00
CA HIS A 455 6.03 0.07 11.89
C HIS A 455 6.37 -1.21 11.13
N ILE A 456 5.60 -2.29 11.32
CA ILE A 456 5.75 -3.53 10.53
C ILE A 456 5.52 -3.24 9.05
N LEU A 457 4.42 -2.55 8.71
CA LEU A 457 4.11 -2.22 7.32
C LEU A 457 5.17 -1.34 6.67
N LEU A 458 5.67 -0.32 7.38
CA LEU A 458 6.77 0.52 6.89
C LEU A 458 8.04 -0.31 6.67
N GLY A 459 8.35 -1.21 7.60
CA GLY A 459 9.45 -2.17 7.46
C GLY A 459 9.30 -3.04 6.22
N ASP A 460 8.10 -3.56 5.95
CA ASP A 460 7.81 -4.34 4.73
C ASP A 460 8.01 -3.52 3.45
N ILE A 461 7.55 -2.27 3.43
CA ILE A 461 7.73 -1.34 2.30
C ILE A 461 9.22 -1.08 2.05
N TYR A 462 10.00 -0.75 3.09
CA TYR A 462 11.44 -0.52 2.96
C TYR A 462 12.17 -1.79 2.49
N ARG A 463 11.82 -2.96 3.02
CA ARG A 463 12.40 -4.25 2.61
C ARG A 463 12.13 -4.54 1.13
N GLN A 464 10.91 -4.29 0.63
CA GLN A 464 10.59 -4.44 -0.80
C GLN A 464 11.39 -3.48 -1.69
N ARG A 465 11.69 -2.28 -1.19
CA ARG A 465 12.57 -1.30 -1.86
C ARG A 465 14.05 -1.61 -1.71
N LYS A 466 14.40 -2.71 -1.04
CA LYS A 466 15.79 -3.11 -0.69
C LYS A 466 16.53 -2.12 0.19
N SER A 467 15.82 -1.24 0.88
CA SER A 467 16.33 -0.33 1.91
C SER A 467 16.37 -1.08 3.24
N PHE A 468 17.30 -2.04 3.37
CA PHE A 468 17.33 -2.97 4.51
C PHE A 468 17.62 -2.29 5.86
N PRO A 469 18.51 -1.28 5.96
CA PRO A 469 18.73 -0.57 7.23
C PRO A 469 17.48 0.16 7.74
N GLU A 470 16.71 0.80 6.85
CA GLU A 470 15.47 1.47 7.20
C GLU A 470 14.39 0.46 7.59
N ALA A 471 14.31 -0.68 6.89
CA ALA A 471 13.42 -1.77 7.23
C ALA A 471 13.70 -2.32 8.64
N GLU A 472 14.98 -2.57 8.94
CA GLU A 472 15.44 -3.01 10.26
C GLU A 472 15.02 -2.02 11.35
N GLN A 473 15.22 -0.73 11.14
CA GLN A 473 14.86 0.31 12.10
C GLN A 473 13.35 0.28 12.42
N GLU A 474 12.51 0.14 11.41
CA GLU A 474 11.06 0.11 11.60
C GLU A 474 10.60 -1.16 12.33
N TYR A 475 11.11 -2.34 11.96
CA TYR A 475 10.79 -3.58 12.70
C TYR A 475 11.27 -3.52 14.15
N ARG A 476 12.43 -2.95 14.43
CA ARG A 476 12.91 -2.76 15.81
C ARG A 476 12.04 -1.79 16.61
N LYS A 477 11.50 -0.72 15.99
CA LYS A 477 10.49 0.14 16.61
C LYS A 477 9.23 -0.66 16.97
N ALA A 478 8.75 -1.51 16.07
CA ALA A 478 7.61 -2.39 16.36
C ALA A 478 7.89 -3.30 17.57
N LEU A 479 9.08 -3.88 17.64
CA LEU A 479 9.50 -4.76 18.74
C LEU A 479 9.71 -4.03 20.07
N THR A 480 10.09 -2.75 20.06
CA THR A 480 10.11 -1.95 21.31
C THR A 480 8.72 -1.72 21.88
N LEU A 481 7.71 -1.65 21.02
CA LEU A 481 6.31 -1.49 21.41
C LEU A 481 5.65 -2.84 21.80
N LYS A 482 6.04 -3.90 21.10
CA LYS A 482 5.54 -5.25 21.33
C LYS A 482 6.64 -6.28 21.02
N SER A 483 7.41 -6.66 22.04
CA SER A 483 8.63 -7.47 21.93
C SER A 483 8.42 -8.90 21.40
N ASP A 484 7.20 -9.42 21.50
CA ASP A 484 6.80 -10.77 21.05
C ASP A 484 5.99 -10.76 19.76
N ASP A 485 5.98 -9.64 19.00
CA ASP A 485 5.23 -9.57 17.75
C ASP A 485 5.89 -10.42 16.67
N THR A 486 5.24 -11.53 16.31
CA THR A 486 5.74 -12.49 15.35
C THR A 486 5.94 -11.91 13.95
N GLY A 487 5.07 -10.97 13.54
CA GLY A 487 5.20 -10.28 12.25
C GLY A 487 6.45 -9.41 12.18
N ALA A 488 6.74 -8.67 13.26
CA ALA A 488 7.94 -7.84 13.36
C ALA A 488 9.22 -8.69 13.40
N LEU A 489 9.23 -9.79 14.17
CA LEU A 489 10.36 -10.74 14.24
C LEU A 489 10.61 -11.40 12.89
N PHE A 490 9.55 -11.81 12.18
CA PHE A 490 9.63 -12.39 10.83
C PHE A 490 10.19 -11.40 9.82
N GLY A 491 9.62 -10.18 9.75
CA GLY A 491 10.07 -9.13 8.85
C GLY A 491 11.53 -8.73 9.10
N LEU A 492 11.92 -8.61 10.37
CA LEU A 492 13.29 -8.30 10.77
C LEU A 492 14.26 -9.41 10.35
N SER A 493 13.90 -10.68 10.56
CA SER A 493 14.75 -11.81 10.12
C SER A 493 15.00 -11.81 8.62
N LEU A 494 13.97 -11.50 7.81
CA LEU A 494 14.11 -11.38 6.36
C LEU A 494 14.99 -10.19 5.95
N ALA A 495 14.84 -9.03 6.59
CA ALA A 495 15.65 -7.86 6.30
C ALA A 495 17.13 -8.10 6.64
N LEU A 496 17.40 -8.66 7.81
CA LEU A 496 18.76 -9.02 8.25
C LEU A 496 19.40 -10.08 7.36
N LEU A 497 18.63 -11.11 6.95
CA LEU A 497 19.13 -12.13 6.02
C LEU A 497 19.52 -11.51 4.68
N ALA A 498 18.68 -10.62 4.14
CA ALA A 498 18.93 -9.96 2.86
C ALA A 498 20.13 -8.98 2.94
N ASP A 499 20.38 -8.40 4.12
CA ASP A 499 21.54 -7.54 4.39
C ASP A 499 22.81 -8.34 4.74
N GLY A 500 22.73 -9.69 4.78
CA GLY A 500 23.86 -10.57 5.07
C GLY A 500 24.15 -10.77 6.57
N GLN A 501 23.36 -10.22 7.48
CA GLN A 501 23.50 -10.32 8.93
C GLN A 501 22.90 -11.64 9.45
N THR A 502 23.46 -12.78 9.00
CA THR A 502 22.84 -14.11 9.17
C THR A 502 22.77 -14.60 10.62
N ASP A 503 23.67 -14.17 11.52
CA ASP A 503 23.65 -14.57 12.93
C ASP A 503 22.48 -13.89 13.68
N GLU A 504 22.27 -12.64 13.42
CA GLU A 504 21.16 -11.91 14.02
C GLU A 504 19.83 -12.32 13.41
N ALA A 505 19.77 -12.55 12.09
CA ALA A 505 18.60 -13.12 11.42
C ALA A 505 18.16 -14.44 12.07
N LEU A 506 19.12 -15.32 12.39
CA LEU A 506 18.85 -16.59 13.09
C LEU A 506 18.21 -16.37 14.46
N HIS A 507 18.75 -15.44 15.23
CA HIS A 507 18.21 -15.13 16.56
C HIS A 507 16.76 -14.63 16.51
N GLN A 508 16.45 -13.74 15.57
CA GLN A 508 15.09 -13.20 15.42
C GLN A 508 14.11 -14.27 14.91
N ALA A 509 14.53 -15.11 13.96
CA ALA A 509 13.71 -16.20 13.45
C ALA A 509 13.44 -17.26 14.53
N GLN A 510 14.41 -17.55 15.41
CA GLN A 510 14.22 -18.43 16.56
C GLN A 510 13.17 -17.88 17.54
N ALA A 511 13.27 -16.60 17.88
CA ALA A 511 12.30 -15.94 18.75
C ALA A 511 10.87 -15.95 18.14
N ALA A 512 10.75 -15.79 16.83
CA ALA A 512 9.47 -15.91 16.14
C ALA A 512 8.89 -17.34 16.21
N LEU A 513 9.73 -18.36 16.03
CA LEU A 513 9.33 -19.76 16.09
C LEU A 513 8.96 -20.24 17.50
N GLU A 514 9.51 -19.63 18.56
CA GLU A 514 9.08 -19.93 19.94
C GLU A 514 7.59 -19.62 20.13
N ASN A 515 7.09 -18.57 19.47
CA ASN A 515 5.69 -18.18 19.52
C ASN A 515 4.81 -19.04 18.58
N ASN A 516 5.32 -19.42 17.40
CA ASN A 516 4.60 -20.15 16.36
C ASN A 516 5.46 -21.26 15.72
N PRO A 517 5.70 -22.39 16.42
CA PRO A 517 6.68 -23.42 15.99
C PRO A 517 6.30 -24.16 14.71
N ASP A 518 5.01 -24.19 14.38
CA ASP A 518 4.49 -24.91 13.20
C ASP A 518 4.11 -23.96 12.05
N ASP A 519 4.45 -22.68 12.15
CA ASP A 519 4.20 -21.71 11.06
C ASP A 519 5.06 -22.05 9.83
N PRO A 520 4.46 -22.33 8.65
CA PRO A 520 5.22 -22.77 7.49
C PRO A 520 6.17 -21.70 6.95
N GLU A 521 5.79 -20.42 6.99
CA GLU A 521 6.59 -19.31 6.47
C GLU A 521 7.81 -19.07 7.36
N LEU A 522 7.65 -19.08 8.68
CA LEU A 522 8.75 -19.00 9.64
C LEU A 522 9.72 -20.18 9.52
N ASN A 523 9.20 -21.40 9.31
CA ASN A 523 10.04 -22.57 9.08
C ASN A 523 10.81 -22.46 7.75
N ALA A 524 10.22 -21.90 6.68
CA ALA A 524 10.92 -21.64 5.42
C ALA A 524 12.09 -20.67 5.62
N VAL A 525 11.87 -19.53 6.29
CA VAL A 525 12.90 -18.53 6.57
C VAL A 525 14.01 -19.09 7.45
N MET A 526 13.67 -19.89 8.49
CA MET A 526 14.67 -20.57 9.32
C MET A 526 15.55 -21.50 8.46
N GLY A 527 14.93 -22.30 7.58
CA GLY A 527 15.66 -23.16 6.65
C GLY A 527 16.57 -22.37 5.70
N GLU A 528 16.10 -21.22 5.20
CA GLU A 528 16.89 -20.33 4.33
C GLU A 528 18.10 -19.75 5.06
N ILE A 529 17.93 -19.24 6.28
CA ILE A 529 19.01 -18.73 7.14
C ILE A 529 20.05 -19.82 7.40
N LEU A 530 19.63 -21.04 7.75
CA LEU A 530 20.54 -22.15 7.99
C LEU A 530 21.29 -22.56 6.71
N CYS A 531 20.65 -22.52 5.53
CA CYS A 531 21.29 -22.71 4.24
C CYS A 531 22.34 -21.61 3.93
N ALA A 532 22.08 -20.36 4.29
CA ALA A 532 23.03 -19.27 4.16
C ALA A 532 24.26 -19.47 5.05
N ARG A 533 24.06 -20.02 6.24
CA ARG A 533 25.13 -20.40 7.19
C ARG A 533 25.82 -21.73 6.85
N SER A 534 25.41 -22.41 5.78
CA SER A 534 25.90 -23.74 5.38
C SER A 534 25.56 -24.86 6.39
N ASP A 535 24.60 -24.66 7.29
CA ASP A 535 24.05 -25.71 8.17
C ASP A 535 22.92 -26.44 7.43
N PHE A 536 23.30 -27.27 6.46
CA PHE A 536 22.35 -27.99 5.63
C PHE A 536 21.61 -29.09 6.39
N ALA A 537 22.22 -29.68 7.43
CA ALA A 537 21.59 -30.71 8.25
C ALA A 537 20.48 -30.11 9.13
N GLY A 538 20.74 -28.94 9.73
CA GLY A 538 19.73 -28.19 10.48
C GLY A 538 18.59 -27.67 9.61
N ALA A 539 18.90 -27.20 8.39
CA ALA A 539 17.91 -26.66 7.46
C ALA A 539 16.84 -27.64 7.03
N GLU A 540 17.20 -28.93 6.79
CA GLU A 540 16.27 -29.95 6.25
C GLU A 540 14.98 -30.08 7.06
N GLY A 541 15.08 -30.11 8.38
CA GLY A 541 13.94 -30.28 9.27
C GLY A 541 12.92 -29.14 9.16
N TYR A 542 13.41 -27.93 9.13
CA TYR A 542 12.58 -26.72 8.99
C TYR A 542 11.95 -26.61 7.59
N LEU A 543 12.72 -26.84 6.53
CA LEU A 543 12.21 -26.81 5.17
C LEU A 543 11.13 -27.86 4.92
N LYS A 544 11.25 -29.07 5.49
CA LYS A 544 10.19 -30.07 5.42
C LYS A 544 8.90 -29.64 6.13
N LYS A 545 9.01 -28.97 7.28
CA LYS A 545 7.83 -28.41 7.96
C LYS A 545 7.15 -27.31 7.15
N SER A 546 7.90 -26.56 6.35
CA SER A 546 7.40 -25.46 5.54
C SER A 546 6.68 -25.88 4.25
N LEU A 547 6.69 -27.16 3.87
CA LEU A 547 6.02 -27.67 2.64
C LEU A 547 4.50 -27.44 2.60
N ASN A 548 3.86 -27.13 3.73
CA ASN A 548 2.45 -26.76 3.81
C ASN A 548 2.20 -25.24 3.65
N THR A 549 3.20 -24.49 3.18
CA THR A 549 3.11 -23.04 2.96
C THR A 549 2.20 -22.70 1.77
N LYS A 550 1.97 -21.42 1.55
CA LYS A 550 1.19 -20.91 0.41
C LYS A 550 1.81 -21.36 -0.91
N PRO A 551 0.99 -21.67 -1.95
CA PRO A 551 1.50 -22.15 -3.23
C PRO A 551 2.56 -21.26 -3.90
N GLU A 552 2.51 -19.96 -3.69
CA GLU A 552 3.48 -19.00 -4.23
C GLU A 552 4.91 -19.17 -3.71
N TYR A 553 5.08 -19.75 -2.51
CA TYR A 553 6.41 -20.01 -1.92
C TYR A 553 6.91 -21.43 -2.19
N PHE A 554 6.06 -22.28 -2.74
CA PHE A 554 6.36 -23.71 -2.92
C PHE A 554 7.62 -23.96 -3.77
N PRO A 555 7.81 -23.30 -4.95
CA PRO A 555 9.02 -23.47 -5.74
C PRO A 555 10.30 -23.07 -4.99
N HIS A 556 10.26 -22.00 -4.21
CA HIS A 556 11.40 -21.51 -3.41
C HIS A 556 11.83 -22.54 -2.36
N VAL A 557 10.88 -23.11 -1.61
CA VAL A 557 11.17 -24.15 -0.61
C VAL A 557 11.78 -25.39 -1.25
N HIS A 558 11.28 -25.82 -2.41
CA HIS A 558 11.86 -26.93 -3.17
C HIS A 558 13.27 -26.63 -3.67
N ALA A 559 13.54 -25.38 -4.11
CA ALA A 559 14.90 -24.97 -4.50
C ALA A 559 15.87 -25.07 -3.31
N LEU A 560 15.47 -24.63 -2.12
CA LEU A 560 16.27 -24.74 -0.90
C LEU A 560 16.51 -26.21 -0.50
N LEU A 561 15.49 -27.06 -0.52
CA LEU A 561 15.65 -28.50 -0.26
C LEU A 561 16.57 -29.16 -1.30
N GLY A 562 16.44 -28.79 -2.57
CA GLY A 562 17.35 -29.23 -3.62
C GLY A 562 18.80 -28.86 -3.33
N LYS A 563 19.05 -27.63 -2.85
CA LYS A 563 20.37 -27.18 -2.40
C LYS A 563 20.88 -27.99 -1.22
N VAL A 564 20.04 -28.22 -0.21
CA VAL A 564 20.37 -29.05 0.98
C VAL A 564 20.77 -30.46 0.55
N TYR A 565 19.97 -31.13 -0.27
CA TYR A 565 20.26 -32.50 -0.72
C TYR A 565 21.49 -32.59 -1.61
N ALA A 566 21.73 -31.58 -2.46
CA ALA A 566 22.95 -31.50 -3.27
C ALA A 566 24.22 -31.42 -2.40
N GLN A 567 24.18 -30.64 -1.33
CA GLN A 567 25.30 -30.45 -0.39
C GLN A 567 25.51 -31.66 0.55
N THR A 568 24.43 -32.38 0.86
CA THR A 568 24.47 -33.58 1.69
C THR A 568 24.67 -34.88 0.86
N ASN A 569 25.07 -34.76 -0.42
CA ASN A 569 25.32 -35.85 -1.37
C ASN A 569 24.11 -36.76 -1.71
N ARG A 570 22.90 -36.28 -1.45
CA ARG A 570 21.64 -36.94 -1.80
C ARG A 570 21.18 -36.52 -3.19
N THR A 571 21.99 -36.88 -4.20
CA THR A 571 21.90 -36.30 -5.56
C THR A 571 20.57 -36.56 -6.25
N GLN A 572 19.96 -37.72 -6.08
CA GLN A 572 18.66 -38.05 -6.70
C GLN A 572 17.52 -37.25 -6.09
N GLU A 573 17.52 -37.09 -4.76
CA GLU A 573 16.54 -36.27 -4.06
C GLU A 573 16.70 -34.81 -4.41
N ALA A 574 17.96 -34.33 -4.53
CA ALA A 574 18.23 -32.97 -4.99
C ALA A 574 17.62 -32.69 -6.38
N ILE A 575 17.78 -33.60 -7.34
CA ILE A 575 17.19 -33.46 -8.67
C ILE A 575 15.65 -33.44 -8.61
N ALA A 576 15.05 -34.29 -7.76
CA ALA A 576 13.61 -34.38 -7.61
C ALA A 576 13.03 -33.04 -7.08
N GLU A 577 13.64 -32.47 -6.04
CA GLU A 577 13.21 -31.19 -5.46
C GLU A 577 13.43 -30.03 -6.41
N LEU A 578 14.60 -29.93 -7.05
CA LEU A 578 14.87 -28.86 -8.02
C LEU A 578 13.92 -28.88 -9.23
N ARG A 579 13.43 -30.06 -9.63
CA ARG A 579 12.42 -30.16 -10.70
C ARG A 579 11.08 -29.53 -10.26
N LEU A 580 10.70 -29.64 -9.00
CA LEU A 580 9.51 -28.98 -8.47
C LEU A 580 9.67 -27.46 -8.36
N ALA A 581 10.91 -26.99 -8.30
CA ALA A 581 11.25 -25.58 -8.25
C ALA A 581 11.33 -24.88 -9.62
N LEU A 582 11.19 -25.59 -10.74
CA LEU A 582 11.41 -25.05 -12.09
C LEU A 582 10.48 -23.88 -12.47
N ALA A 583 9.35 -23.72 -11.81
CA ALA A 583 8.47 -22.56 -12.00
C ALA A 583 9.13 -21.21 -11.65
N ASP A 584 10.15 -21.24 -10.79
CA ASP A 584 10.91 -20.07 -10.33
C ASP A 584 12.24 -19.85 -11.10
N ASP A 585 12.57 -20.71 -12.07
CA ASP A 585 13.83 -20.64 -12.80
C ASP A 585 13.83 -19.55 -13.90
N LYS A 586 13.86 -18.30 -13.46
CA LYS A 586 13.80 -17.12 -14.34
C LYS A 586 15.11 -16.80 -15.06
N ASP A 587 16.26 -17.27 -14.52
CA ASP A 587 17.62 -17.00 -15.00
C ASP A 587 18.36 -18.24 -15.48
N GLY A 588 17.73 -19.43 -15.45
CA GLY A 588 18.32 -20.70 -15.84
C GLY A 588 19.22 -21.34 -14.77
N HIS A 589 19.29 -20.74 -13.57
CA HIS A 589 20.16 -21.24 -12.49
C HIS A 589 19.75 -22.61 -11.96
N ILE A 590 18.45 -22.86 -11.83
CA ILE A 590 17.95 -24.16 -11.34
C ILE A 590 18.25 -25.26 -12.37
N HIS A 591 18.02 -25.01 -13.67
CA HIS A 591 18.40 -25.96 -14.72
C HIS A 591 19.92 -26.23 -14.74
N TYR A 592 20.75 -25.20 -14.51
CA TYR A 592 22.19 -25.37 -14.39
C TYR A 592 22.57 -26.27 -13.20
N GLN A 593 21.93 -26.09 -12.04
CA GLN A 593 22.16 -26.96 -10.88
C GLN A 593 21.76 -28.42 -11.17
N ILE A 594 20.60 -28.62 -11.78
CA ILE A 594 20.11 -29.95 -12.19
C ILE A 594 21.11 -30.61 -13.17
N ALA A 595 21.61 -29.87 -14.15
CA ALA A 595 22.60 -30.38 -15.12
C ALA A 595 23.89 -30.85 -14.43
N ARG A 596 24.41 -30.09 -13.47
CA ARG A 596 25.58 -30.48 -12.69
C ARG A 596 25.34 -31.75 -11.86
N LEU A 597 24.15 -31.92 -11.31
CA LEU A 597 23.77 -33.10 -10.56
C LEU A 597 23.64 -34.34 -11.47
N TYR A 598 23.12 -34.21 -12.71
CA TYR A 598 23.11 -35.26 -13.71
C TYR A 598 24.52 -35.69 -14.11
N LEU A 599 25.45 -34.76 -14.28
CA LEU A 599 26.88 -35.10 -14.51
C LEU A 599 27.45 -35.91 -13.35
N LYS A 600 27.10 -35.55 -12.10
CA LYS A 600 27.58 -36.24 -10.91
C LYS A 600 27.15 -37.71 -10.84
N ILE A 601 25.96 -38.04 -11.39
CA ILE A 601 25.46 -39.42 -11.46
C ILE A 601 25.77 -40.11 -12.80
N GLY A 602 26.51 -39.45 -13.72
CA GLY A 602 26.93 -40.03 -14.99
C GLY A 602 25.91 -39.93 -16.12
N ASP A 603 24.74 -39.34 -15.91
CA ASP A 603 23.70 -39.12 -16.92
C ASP A 603 24.03 -37.91 -17.79
N ARG A 604 24.87 -38.13 -18.81
CA ARG A 604 25.37 -37.07 -19.71
C ARG A 604 24.29 -36.52 -20.62
N ASP A 605 23.30 -37.31 -21.02
CA ASP A 605 22.25 -36.89 -21.93
C ASP A 605 21.27 -35.93 -21.24
N SER A 606 20.81 -36.27 -20.05
CA SER A 606 19.97 -35.41 -19.23
C SER A 606 20.71 -34.13 -18.82
N ALA A 607 22.02 -34.24 -18.51
CA ALA A 607 22.84 -33.06 -18.20
C ALA A 607 22.90 -32.09 -19.36
N ARG A 608 23.14 -32.58 -20.57
CA ARG A 608 23.20 -31.77 -21.80
C ARG A 608 21.88 -31.03 -22.05
N GLN A 609 20.75 -31.76 -21.95
CA GLN A 609 19.43 -31.14 -22.11
C GLN A 609 19.17 -30.02 -21.10
N ALA A 610 19.51 -30.23 -19.83
CA ALA A 610 19.34 -29.24 -18.79
C ALA A 610 20.26 -28.02 -18.99
N PHE A 611 21.51 -28.19 -19.42
CA PHE A 611 22.40 -27.09 -19.81
C PHE A 611 21.84 -26.30 -21.00
N ASP A 612 21.34 -26.97 -22.03
CA ASP A 612 20.76 -26.32 -23.21
C ASP A 612 19.54 -25.45 -22.82
N VAL A 613 18.73 -25.91 -21.89
CA VAL A 613 17.61 -25.10 -21.37
C VAL A 613 18.10 -23.93 -20.55
N SER A 614 19.05 -24.14 -19.62
CA SER A 614 19.67 -23.08 -18.82
C SER A 614 20.27 -21.98 -19.71
N ASP A 615 21.05 -22.38 -20.74
CA ASP A 615 21.66 -21.46 -21.68
C ASP A 615 20.62 -20.70 -22.54
N ARG A 616 19.54 -21.37 -22.89
CA ARG A 616 18.43 -20.73 -23.61
C ARG A 616 17.78 -19.64 -22.76
N ILE A 617 17.44 -19.95 -21.50
CA ILE A 617 16.84 -18.99 -20.56
C ILE A 617 17.80 -17.81 -20.36
N ARG A 618 19.08 -18.08 -20.13
CA ARG A 618 20.12 -17.06 -19.94
C ARG A 618 20.32 -16.19 -21.17
N ARG A 619 20.39 -16.79 -22.36
CA ARG A 619 20.50 -16.04 -23.63
C ARG A 619 19.26 -15.19 -23.89
N GLN A 620 18.07 -15.67 -23.58
CA GLN A 620 16.85 -14.87 -23.67
C GLN A 620 16.88 -13.68 -22.71
N GLY A 621 17.39 -13.89 -21.49
CA GLY A 621 17.62 -12.82 -20.53
C GLY A 621 18.69 -11.82 -21.01
N LEU A 622 19.82 -12.31 -21.52
CA LEU A 622 20.90 -11.50 -22.09
C LEU A 622 20.48 -10.81 -23.40
N THR A 623 19.70 -11.48 -24.25
CA THR A 623 19.18 -10.86 -25.48
C THR A 623 18.20 -9.75 -25.13
N ARG A 624 17.35 -9.92 -24.13
CA ARG A 624 16.50 -8.85 -23.60
C ARG A 624 17.34 -7.70 -23.04
N ALA A 625 18.42 -8.00 -22.30
CA ALA A 625 19.33 -7.00 -21.78
C ALA A 625 20.20 -6.36 -22.88
N ALA A 626 20.66 -7.13 -23.88
CA ALA A 626 21.49 -6.64 -25.00
C ALA A 626 20.69 -5.86 -26.04
N VAL A 627 19.43 -6.26 -26.33
CA VAL A 627 18.51 -5.44 -27.14
C VAL A 627 18.23 -4.12 -26.42
N ALA A 628 18.11 -4.15 -25.10
CA ALA A 628 18.03 -2.95 -24.29
C ALA A 628 19.32 -2.09 -24.36
N MET A 629 20.49 -2.72 -24.45
CA MET A 629 21.78 -2.01 -24.60
C MET A 629 22.04 -1.52 -26.06
N GLN A 630 21.74 -2.31 -27.09
CA GLN A 630 21.94 -1.92 -28.49
C GLN A 630 21.02 -0.80 -28.97
N GLN A 631 19.84 -0.67 -28.39
CA GLN A 631 18.96 0.49 -28.62
C GLN A 631 19.48 1.77 -27.93
N GLY A 632 20.52 1.67 -27.08
CA GLY A 632 21.22 2.79 -26.46
C GLY A 632 22.47 3.29 -27.22
N ASP A 633 23.02 2.48 -28.12
CA ASP A 633 24.31 2.76 -28.78
C ASP A 633 24.21 3.27 -30.23
N GLU A 634 23.00 3.40 -30.79
CA GLU A 634 22.82 4.06 -32.10
C GLU A 634 22.65 5.58 -31.96
N ILE A 635 23.65 6.24 -31.41
CA ILE A 635 23.90 7.66 -31.64
C ILE A 635 25.38 7.76 -32.07
N GLU A 636 25.58 7.75 -33.40
CA GLU A 636 26.89 8.13 -33.97
C GLU A 636 27.25 9.58 -33.58
N PRO A 637 28.53 9.85 -33.28
CA PRO A 637 28.97 11.22 -33.06
C PRO A 637 29.08 11.93 -34.41
N GLN A 638 28.27 12.97 -34.60
CA GLN A 638 28.58 14.08 -35.51
C GLN A 638 28.69 15.36 -34.73
#